data_1d87e81325eba156b5683b7e141a1309
#
_entry.id   1d87e81325eba156b5683b7e141a1309
#
_cell.length_a   1.000
_cell.length_b   1.000
_cell.length_c   1.000
_cell.angle_alpha   90.00
_cell.angle_beta   90.00
_cell.angle_gamma   90.00
#
_symmetry.space_group_name_H-M   'P 1'
#
loop_
_entity.id
_entity.type
_entity.pdbx_description
1 polymer ?
#
loop_
_entity_poly.entity_id
_entity_poly.type
_entity_poly.pdbx_seq_one_letter_code
_entity_poly.pdbx_strand_id
1 'polypeptide(L)'
;MEQQDRIIRVNIEEEMKSSYIDYSMSVIVARALPDARDGLKPVHRRILYSMMRDGNTSDKGYRKSARTVGDVLGHFHPHGDSSVYGALVRLAQDWIMRYPLVDGQGNFGSIDGDSPAAMRYTEVRLRKIGEEMMQDINKNTVNFEPNYDNKEEEPTVLPACIPNLLVNGSSGIAVGMATNMPPHNLTEVLNGCMAMVDNPEISVADLMQYIKGPDFPTGAYIYGMSGVREAYETGRGRVIMRAKAEIEAGQAHDKIVVTEIPYGVNKAELIKFIAQLVTDKKLDGISNVNDETDREGMRIVIDVKRDANANVVLNKLFKMTALQTSFGVNNIALVGGRPRCLNLRELIKCFIDHRHEVVIRRTKFDLEEAKKRAHILEGLIIASDNIDEVIRIIKTAKTPNDAIQGLMDRFGLDDIQAKAIVDMRLRQLTGLMQDQLHEEYNQVMARIEELQSILDDPEKCKAVIKAEMQEIIDKYGDERKTEIVLASEEFNPEDFYADEPMIITMSHLGYIKRTALAEYRLQGRGGVGSKGSDKREEDFIEHIFTATTHNYILFFTQKGRCFWLKVYDIPEGGKTSKGRAIQNMLNIEADDAVTAYIAIRNLNDTEFIQNHYLLFCTRQGIIKKTILEDYSRPRQNGINAIKLNDGDSVINVLLTDGNKEIIIANRNGRAIRFNEQDVRPMGRTSTGVTSMQLDGIDEEGNEDYVVGILAVDQEPEETIMVISEQGYGKRSEIEDYRKTSRRAKGVKTLNVTEKTGKLVSIQAVTDDNDLIIINKSGITLRLDLSEIRVMGRATQGVRLINLEKRNDQIGSVCKVDSQPEEVEETPAATADAPAQESGEQE
;
A
#
# COMPACT_ATOMS: atom_id res chain seq x y z
N MET A 1 27.20 -8.51 -71.69
CA MET A 1 27.18 -7.44 -70.72
C MET A 1 27.16 -8.11 -69.34
N GLU A 2 28.35 -8.32 -68.75
CA GLU A 2 28.49 -8.86 -67.44
C GLU A 2 27.94 -7.79 -66.41
N GLN A 3 26.91 -8.16 -65.70
CA GLN A 3 26.50 -7.41 -64.51
C GLN A 3 27.63 -7.53 -63.48
N GLN A 4 28.45 -6.50 -63.35
CA GLN A 4 29.35 -6.39 -62.20
C GLN A 4 28.48 -6.22 -60.95
N ASP A 5 28.40 -7.29 -60.16
CA ASP A 5 27.83 -7.24 -58.82
C ASP A 5 28.59 -6.19 -58.00
N ARG A 6 27.91 -5.11 -57.67
CA ARG A 6 28.47 -3.98 -56.96
C ARG A 6 28.50 -4.35 -55.47
N ILE A 7 29.58 -4.96 -55.01
CA ILE A 7 29.80 -5.30 -53.62
C ILE A 7 30.02 -3.97 -52.86
N ILE A 8 29.05 -3.60 -52.03
CA ILE A 8 29.16 -2.47 -51.09
C ILE A 8 29.64 -3.00 -49.74
N ARG A 9 30.77 -2.50 -49.28
CA ARG A 9 31.27 -2.85 -47.92
C ARG A 9 30.48 -2.00 -46.93
N VAL A 10 29.74 -2.66 -46.03
CA VAL A 10 28.99 -2.03 -44.94
C VAL A 10 29.71 -2.35 -43.65
N ASN A 11 29.92 -1.30 -42.80
CA ASN A 11 30.45 -1.50 -41.47
C ASN A 11 29.31 -2.01 -40.55
N ILE A 12 29.45 -3.20 -40.03
CA ILE A 12 28.41 -3.85 -39.21
C ILE A 12 28.03 -3.03 -37.96
N GLU A 13 29.02 -2.32 -37.37
CA GLU A 13 28.75 -1.48 -36.19
C GLU A 13 27.86 -0.27 -36.53
N GLU A 14 28.13 0.35 -37.67
CA GLU A 14 27.34 1.52 -38.12
C GLU A 14 25.95 1.11 -38.53
N GLU A 15 25.84 -0.01 -39.27
CA GLU A 15 24.53 -0.55 -39.68
C GLU A 15 23.70 -0.98 -38.50
N MET A 16 24.29 -1.68 -37.51
CA MET A 16 23.59 -2.05 -36.27
C MET A 16 23.16 -0.84 -35.45
N LYS A 17 24.00 0.19 -35.33
CA LYS A 17 23.63 1.44 -34.63
C LYS A 17 22.46 2.14 -35.31
N SER A 18 22.52 2.31 -36.64
CA SER A 18 21.46 2.92 -37.42
C SER A 18 20.15 2.13 -37.28
N SER A 19 20.20 0.83 -37.60
CA SER A 19 19.03 -0.05 -37.49
C SER A 19 18.42 -0.12 -36.09
N TYR A 20 19.26 -0.08 -35.03
CA TYR A 20 18.75 -0.07 -33.63
C TYR A 20 18.10 1.27 -33.27
N ILE A 21 18.65 2.39 -33.77
CA ILE A 21 18.05 3.72 -33.58
C ILE A 21 16.70 3.78 -34.28
N ASP A 22 16.64 3.32 -35.55
CA ASP A 22 15.40 3.30 -36.33
C ASP A 22 14.32 2.44 -35.71
N TYR A 23 14.70 1.23 -35.23
CA TYR A 23 13.84 0.34 -34.50
C TYR A 23 13.35 1.00 -33.20
N SER A 24 14.27 1.58 -32.42
CA SER A 24 13.94 2.25 -31.16
C SER A 24 12.97 3.41 -31.35
N MET A 25 13.22 4.25 -32.36
CA MET A 25 12.33 5.35 -32.72
C MET A 25 10.95 4.85 -33.13
N SER A 26 10.89 3.79 -33.94
CA SER A 26 9.61 3.18 -34.33
C SER A 26 8.84 2.63 -33.15
N VAL A 27 9.50 1.93 -32.20
CA VAL A 27 8.86 1.40 -30.99
C VAL A 27 8.36 2.53 -30.07
N ILE A 28 9.10 3.62 -29.96
CA ILE A 28 8.74 4.78 -29.13
C ILE A 28 7.55 5.51 -29.71
N VAL A 29 7.63 5.91 -30.99
CA VAL A 29 6.65 6.81 -31.62
C VAL A 29 5.44 6.06 -32.18
N ALA A 30 5.64 4.88 -32.78
CA ALA A 30 4.58 4.20 -33.54
C ALA A 30 4.02 2.93 -32.83
N ARG A 31 4.38 2.64 -31.58
CA ARG A 31 3.91 1.41 -30.92
C ARG A 31 3.54 1.56 -29.45
N ALA A 32 4.49 1.97 -28.58
CA ALA A 32 4.37 1.78 -27.15
C ALA A 32 3.78 2.96 -26.40
N LEU A 33 4.04 4.19 -26.83
CA LEU A 33 3.63 5.39 -26.12
C LEU A 33 2.34 5.98 -26.70
N PRO A 34 1.45 6.52 -25.82
CA PRO A 34 0.25 7.22 -26.23
C PRO A 34 0.58 8.66 -26.70
N ASP A 35 -0.22 9.22 -27.63
CA ASP A 35 -0.22 10.65 -27.92
C ASP A 35 -0.88 11.42 -26.78
N ALA A 36 -0.30 12.55 -26.36
CA ALA A 36 -0.82 13.35 -25.25
C ALA A 36 -2.19 13.97 -25.53
N ARG A 37 -2.57 14.13 -26.80
CA ARG A 37 -3.80 14.78 -27.26
C ARG A 37 -5.03 13.89 -27.15
N ASP A 38 -4.96 12.65 -27.67
CA ASP A 38 -6.08 11.69 -27.66
C ASP A 38 -5.89 10.51 -26.71
N GLY A 39 -4.72 10.37 -26.08
CA GLY A 39 -4.41 9.31 -25.13
C GLY A 39 -4.32 7.91 -25.73
N LEU A 40 -4.22 7.79 -27.03
CA LEU A 40 -4.26 6.52 -27.73
C LEU A 40 -2.89 6.14 -28.29
N LYS A 41 -2.60 4.85 -28.26
CA LYS A 41 -1.54 4.26 -29.08
C LYS A 41 -2.03 4.07 -30.49
N PRO A 42 -1.13 3.98 -31.51
CA PRO A 42 -1.55 3.79 -32.90
C PRO A 42 -2.52 2.63 -33.11
N VAL A 43 -2.28 1.48 -32.47
CA VAL A 43 -3.18 0.31 -32.60
C VAL A 43 -4.60 0.60 -32.09
N HIS A 44 -4.75 1.28 -30.96
CA HIS A 44 -6.06 1.65 -30.41
C HIS A 44 -6.80 2.64 -31.30
N ARG A 45 -6.08 3.66 -31.80
CA ARG A 45 -6.62 4.65 -32.74
C ARG A 45 -7.12 4.00 -34.01
N ARG A 46 -6.35 3.09 -34.58
CA ARG A 46 -6.71 2.33 -35.81
C ARG A 46 -7.92 1.43 -35.58
N ILE A 47 -8.04 0.77 -34.42
CA ILE A 47 -9.21 -0.03 -34.06
C ILE A 47 -10.47 0.84 -34.02
N LEU A 48 -10.47 1.94 -33.28
CA LEU A 48 -11.64 2.81 -33.15
C LEU A 48 -12.02 3.43 -34.49
N TYR A 49 -11.04 3.94 -35.26
CA TYR A 49 -11.26 4.51 -36.58
C TYR A 49 -11.82 3.48 -37.57
N SER A 50 -11.29 2.26 -37.62
CA SER A 50 -11.80 1.19 -38.44
C SER A 50 -13.25 0.81 -38.09
N MET A 51 -13.59 0.73 -36.79
CA MET A 51 -14.95 0.43 -36.32
C MET A 51 -15.93 1.54 -36.72
N MET A 52 -15.53 2.81 -36.62
CA MET A 52 -16.35 3.96 -37.04
C MET A 52 -16.58 3.98 -38.55
N ARG A 53 -15.52 3.77 -39.33
CA ARG A 53 -15.57 3.74 -40.81
C ARG A 53 -16.46 2.60 -41.29
N ASP A 54 -16.40 1.42 -40.65
CA ASP A 54 -17.27 0.29 -41.00
C ASP A 54 -18.71 0.46 -40.50
N GLY A 55 -19.01 1.56 -39.79
CA GLY A 55 -20.30 1.83 -39.20
C GLY A 55 -20.69 0.85 -38.11
N ASN A 56 -19.72 0.35 -37.34
CA ASN A 56 -19.94 -0.54 -36.18
C ASN A 56 -20.19 0.29 -34.90
N THR A 57 -21.26 1.05 -34.90
CA THR A 57 -21.65 2.03 -33.89
C THR A 57 -22.56 1.46 -32.83
N SER A 58 -22.76 2.15 -31.73
CA SER A 58 -23.51 1.74 -30.54
C SER A 58 -25.01 1.50 -30.82
N ASP A 59 -25.57 2.16 -31.81
CA ASP A 59 -26.96 2.01 -32.26
C ASP A 59 -27.22 0.74 -33.08
N LYS A 60 -26.17 0.03 -33.51
CA LYS A 60 -26.23 -1.13 -34.36
C LYS A 60 -25.96 -2.44 -33.60
N GLY A 61 -26.29 -3.55 -34.25
CA GLY A 61 -26.01 -4.89 -33.69
C GLY A 61 -24.50 -5.17 -33.60
N TYR A 62 -24.14 -6.06 -32.69
CA TYR A 62 -22.78 -6.51 -32.53
C TYR A 62 -22.25 -7.21 -33.78
N ARG A 63 -20.96 -7.06 -34.04
CA ARG A 63 -20.23 -7.74 -35.11
C ARG A 63 -19.13 -8.61 -34.56
N LYS A 64 -18.78 -9.70 -35.23
CA LYS A 64 -17.69 -10.60 -34.84
C LYS A 64 -16.37 -9.82 -34.72
N SER A 65 -15.68 -10.02 -33.59
CA SER A 65 -14.36 -9.39 -33.36
C SER A 65 -13.35 -9.71 -34.45
N ALA A 66 -13.43 -10.93 -35.02
CA ALA A 66 -12.58 -11.34 -36.13
C ALA A 66 -12.73 -10.47 -37.39
N ARG A 67 -13.92 -9.89 -37.64
CA ARG A 67 -14.14 -8.94 -38.75
C ARG A 67 -13.39 -7.63 -38.47
N THR A 68 -13.61 -7.03 -37.31
CA THR A 68 -12.91 -5.79 -36.93
C THR A 68 -11.40 -5.96 -36.95
N VAL A 69 -10.88 -7.07 -36.42
CA VAL A 69 -9.43 -7.37 -36.46
C VAL A 69 -8.94 -7.53 -37.90
N GLY A 70 -9.68 -8.22 -38.77
CA GLY A 70 -9.34 -8.38 -40.19
C GLY A 70 -9.30 -7.05 -40.95
N ASP A 71 -10.29 -6.17 -40.69
CA ASP A 71 -10.35 -4.85 -41.31
C ASP A 71 -9.18 -3.96 -40.88
N VAL A 72 -8.82 -3.97 -39.57
CA VAL A 72 -7.67 -3.23 -39.04
C VAL A 72 -6.35 -3.72 -39.66
N LEU A 73 -6.17 -5.05 -39.73
CA LEU A 73 -4.96 -5.65 -40.34
C LEU A 73 -4.82 -5.33 -41.83
N GLY A 74 -5.92 -5.43 -42.56
CA GLY A 74 -5.93 -5.24 -44.01
C GLY A 74 -5.70 -3.79 -44.42
N HIS A 75 -6.20 -2.83 -43.65
CA HIS A 75 -6.19 -1.43 -44.04
C HIS A 75 -5.14 -0.58 -43.29
N PHE A 76 -4.82 -0.86 -42.05
CA PHE A 76 -4.07 0.11 -41.22
C PHE A 76 -2.88 -0.47 -40.42
N HIS A 77 -2.92 -1.74 -39.99
CA HIS A 77 -1.97 -2.25 -39.00
C HIS A 77 -1.35 -3.58 -39.41
N PRO A 78 -0.25 -3.60 -40.17
CA PRO A 78 0.35 -4.81 -40.77
C PRO A 78 1.19 -5.61 -39.74
N HIS A 79 0.52 -6.05 -38.62
CA HIS A 79 1.15 -6.84 -37.56
C HIS A 79 0.30 -8.08 -37.23
N GLY A 80 0.71 -8.89 -36.25
CA GLY A 80 -0.01 -10.10 -35.88
C GLY A 80 -1.44 -9.83 -35.35
N ASP A 81 -2.38 -10.68 -35.76
CA ASP A 81 -3.80 -10.64 -35.39
C ASP A 81 -4.02 -10.70 -33.87
N SER A 82 -3.21 -11.49 -33.16
CA SER A 82 -3.26 -11.61 -31.71
C SER A 82 -2.96 -10.29 -31.01
N SER A 83 -2.09 -9.44 -31.55
CA SER A 83 -1.77 -8.14 -30.97
C SER A 83 -2.93 -7.17 -31.10
N VAL A 84 -3.58 -7.14 -32.28
CA VAL A 84 -4.75 -6.30 -32.55
C VAL A 84 -5.94 -6.76 -31.71
N TYR A 85 -6.18 -8.08 -31.66
CA TYR A 85 -7.25 -8.66 -30.86
C TYR A 85 -7.04 -8.38 -29.35
N GLY A 86 -5.82 -8.53 -28.85
CA GLY A 86 -5.49 -8.24 -27.44
C GLY A 86 -5.70 -6.76 -27.10
N ALA A 87 -5.41 -5.83 -28.01
CA ALA A 87 -5.71 -4.41 -27.85
C ALA A 87 -7.23 -4.14 -27.86
N LEU A 88 -7.97 -4.76 -28.77
CA LEU A 88 -9.43 -4.66 -28.85
C LEU A 88 -10.11 -5.18 -27.57
N VAL A 89 -9.65 -6.32 -27.06
CA VAL A 89 -10.16 -6.91 -25.80
C VAL A 89 -9.97 -5.93 -24.64
N ARG A 90 -8.79 -5.32 -24.50
CA ARG A 90 -8.53 -4.35 -23.42
C ARG A 90 -9.46 -3.14 -23.46
N LEU A 91 -9.81 -2.65 -24.66
CA LEU A 91 -10.73 -1.52 -24.80
C LEU A 91 -12.17 -1.84 -24.35
N ALA A 92 -12.51 -3.14 -24.19
CA ALA A 92 -13.83 -3.61 -23.75
C ALA A 92 -13.87 -4.05 -22.26
N GLN A 93 -12.70 -4.22 -21.60
CA GLN A 93 -12.62 -4.72 -20.21
C GLN A 93 -12.89 -3.61 -19.21
N ASP A 94 -13.93 -3.76 -18.40
CA ASP A 94 -14.37 -2.77 -17.41
C ASP A 94 -13.54 -2.76 -16.11
N TRP A 95 -12.73 -3.78 -15.85
CA TRP A 95 -11.75 -3.82 -14.76
C TRP A 95 -10.37 -3.25 -15.15
N ILE A 96 -10.15 -2.94 -16.45
CA ILE A 96 -8.92 -2.31 -16.96
C ILE A 96 -9.17 -0.87 -17.35
N MET A 97 -10.27 -0.61 -18.07
CA MET A 97 -10.65 0.72 -18.56
C MET A 97 -11.65 1.35 -17.60
N ARG A 98 -11.38 2.53 -17.09
CA ARG A 98 -12.32 3.25 -16.23
C ARG A 98 -13.58 3.63 -17.02
N TYR A 99 -13.42 3.98 -18.28
CA TYR A 99 -14.48 4.24 -19.26
C TYR A 99 -14.19 3.43 -20.54
N PRO A 100 -14.70 2.20 -20.66
CA PRO A 100 -14.48 1.38 -21.84
C PRO A 100 -15.01 2.03 -23.12
N LEU A 101 -14.20 2.01 -24.19
CA LEU A 101 -14.53 2.61 -25.48
C LEU A 101 -15.23 1.65 -26.43
N VAL A 102 -15.11 0.35 -26.17
CA VAL A 102 -15.72 -0.73 -26.94
C VAL A 102 -16.71 -1.49 -26.07
N ASP A 103 -17.84 -1.86 -26.63
CA ASP A 103 -18.85 -2.74 -26.04
C ASP A 103 -18.66 -4.16 -26.57
N GLY A 104 -18.36 -5.08 -25.67
CA GLY A 104 -18.07 -6.47 -25.98
C GLY A 104 -19.17 -7.42 -25.55
N GLN A 105 -19.51 -8.42 -26.41
CA GLN A 105 -20.41 -9.49 -26.09
C GLN A 105 -19.70 -10.84 -26.19
N GLY A 106 -19.78 -11.65 -25.12
CA GLY A 106 -19.11 -12.93 -24.99
C GLY A 106 -18.05 -12.92 -23.90
N ASN A 107 -17.10 -13.85 -23.95
CA ASN A 107 -16.03 -13.96 -22.97
C ASN A 107 -14.81 -13.10 -23.37
N PHE A 108 -14.62 -11.99 -22.68
CA PHE A 108 -13.48 -11.07 -22.81
C PHE A 108 -12.43 -11.26 -21.70
N GLY A 109 -12.45 -12.41 -21.00
CA GLY A 109 -11.60 -12.67 -19.84
C GLY A 109 -12.29 -12.31 -18.52
N SER A 110 -11.58 -12.42 -17.43
CA SER A 110 -12.04 -12.07 -16.09
C SER A 110 -10.93 -11.44 -15.25
N ILE A 111 -11.30 -10.88 -14.09
CA ILE A 111 -10.36 -10.38 -13.09
C ILE A 111 -9.51 -11.51 -12.46
N ASP A 112 -9.92 -12.76 -12.63
CA ASP A 112 -9.18 -13.96 -12.23
C ASP A 112 -8.03 -14.32 -13.18
N GLY A 113 -7.88 -13.55 -14.26
CA GLY A 113 -6.83 -13.75 -15.25
C GLY A 113 -7.19 -14.77 -16.35
N ASP A 114 -8.47 -15.14 -16.46
CA ASP A 114 -8.92 -15.97 -17.57
C ASP A 114 -8.66 -15.29 -18.91
N SER A 115 -8.23 -16.08 -19.87
CA SER A 115 -8.01 -15.58 -21.23
C SER A 115 -9.33 -15.32 -21.94
N PRO A 116 -9.43 -14.30 -22.80
CA PRO A 116 -10.59 -14.09 -23.64
C PRO A 116 -10.80 -15.27 -24.59
N ALA A 117 -12.03 -15.51 -24.98
CA ALA A 117 -12.33 -16.48 -26.01
C ALA A 117 -11.74 -16.05 -27.37
N ALA A 118 -11.50 -16.99 -28.27
CA ALA A 118 -10.99 -16.66 -29.61
C ALA A 118 -11.92 -15.68 -30.34
N MET A 119 -11.36 -14.76 -31.13
CA MET A 119 -12.05 -13.64 -31.82
C MET A 119 -13.23 -14.05 -32.70
N ARG A 120 -13.31 -15.33 -33.12
CA ARG A 120 -14.46 -15.87 -33.87
C ARG A 120 -15.72 -16.09 -33.00
N TYR A 121 -15.57 -16.14 -31.67
CA TYR A 121 -16.69 -16.32 -30.73
C TYR A 121 -17.16 -14.99 -30.13
N THR A 122 -16.27 -14.03 -29.92
CA THR A 122 -16.59 -12.72 -29.34
C THR A 122 -17.15 -11.77 -30.37
N GLU A 123 -17.94 -10.81 -29.93
CA GLU A 123 -18.56 -9.78 -30.75
C GLU A 123 -18.34 -8.41 -30.13
N VAL A 124 -18.23 -7.37 -30.97
CA VAL A 124 -17.93 -6.00 -30.54
C VAL A 124 -18.76 -4.96 -31.31
N ARG A 125 -18.93 -3.81 -30.68
CA ARG A 125 -19.37 -2.55 -31.27
C ARG A 125 -18.77 -1.39 -30.49
N LEU A 126 -18.79 -0.17 -31.05
CA LEU A 126 -18.39 1.01 -30.30
C LEU A 126 -19.37 1.26 -29.13
N ARG A 127 -18.86 1.75 -28.03
CA ARG A 127 -19.69 2.42 -27.00
C ARG A 127 -19.92 3.87 -27.44
N LYS A 128 -21.01 4.50 -26.94
CA LYS A 128 -21.32 5.92 -27.23
C LYS A 128 -20.12 6.83 -26.88
N ILE A 129 -19.47 6.61 -25.73
CA ILE A 129 -18.28 7.35 -25.34
C ILE A 129 -17.09 7.14 -26.32
N GLY A 130 -16.99 5.96 -26.94
CA GLY A 130 -16.01 5.69 -27.98
C GLY A 130 -16.30 6.43 -29.30
N GLU A 131 -17.57 6.68 -29.61
CA GLU A 131 -17.98 7.50 -30.76
C GLU A 131 -17.65 8.97 -30.56
N GLU A 132 -17.81 9.48 -29.32
CA GLU A 132 -17.44 10.87 -28.97
C GLU A 132 -15.94 11.14 -29.19
N MET A 133 -15.07 10.14 -29.13
CA MET A 133 -13.66 10.31 -29.48
C MET A 133 -13.42 10.67 -30.95
N MET A 134 -14.38 10.40 -31.84
CA MET A 134 -14.30 10.59 -33.29
C MET A 134 -15.34 11.59 -33.80
N GLN A 135 -16.01 12.28 -32.89
CA GLN A 135 -16.99 13.31 -33.28
C GLN A 135 -16.34 14.33 -34.17
N ASP A 136 -17.04 14.69 -35.24
CA ASP A 136 -16.60 15.70 -36.25
C ASP A 136 -15.30 15.35 -37.01
N ILE A 137 -14.86 14.09 -37.04
CA ILE A 137 -13.63 13.65 -37.74
C ILE A 137 -13.70 13.99 -39.24
N ASN A 138 -14.88 14.00 -39.84
CA ASN A 138 -15.13 14.31 -41.25
C ASN A 138 -15.12 15.81 -41.58
N LYS A 139 -14.93 16.68 -40.59
CA LYS A 139 -14.93 18.15 -40.72
C LYS A 139 -13.51 18.72 -40.73
N ASN A 140 -12.54 18.01 -41.24
CA ASN A 140 -11.14 18.46 -41.34
C ASN A 140 -10.54 18.91 -39.98
N THR A 141 -11.00 18.29 -38.89
CA THR A 141 -10.61 18.65 -37.51
C THR A 141 -9.20 18.19 -37.16
N VAL A 142 -8.73 17.11 -37.77
CA VAL A 142 -7.41 16.49 -37.56
C VAL A 142 -6.72 16.23 -38.90
N ASN A 143 -5.40 15.98 -38.86
CA ASN A 143 -4.64 15.66 -40.05
C ASN A 143 -4.73 14.16 -40.34
N PHE A 144 -4.69 13.81 -41.60
CA PHE A 144 -4.61 12.46 -42.09
C PHE A 144 -3.24 12.23 -42.74
N GLU A 145 -2.77 10.99 -42.69
CA GLU A 145 -1.53 10.53 -43.32
C GLU A 145 -1.81 9.22 -44.07
N PRO A 146 -1.02 8.94 -45.14
CA PRO A 146 -1.17 7.67 -45.83
C PRO A 146 -0.90 6.49 -44.90
N ASN A 147 -1.68 5.42 -45.10
CA ASN A 147 -1.46 4.14 -44.42
C ASN A 147 -0.17 3.45 -44.93
N TYR A 148 0.15 2.27 -44.38
CA TYR A 148 1.39 1.52 -44.67
C TYR A 148 1.62 1.18 -46.17
N ASP A 149 0.55 1.08 -46.97
CA ASP A 149 0.63 0.71 -48.39
C ASP A 149 0.27 1.89 -49.32
N ASN A 150 0.08 3.09 -48.81
CA ASN A 150 -0.28 4.36 -49.47
C ASN A 150 -1.58 4.27 -50.29
N LYS A 151 -2.51 3.38 -49.93
CA LYS A 151 -3.80 3.27 -50.64
C LYS A 151 -4.94 3.96 -49.94
N GLU A 152 -4.84 4.12 -48.63
CA GLU A 152 -5.84 4.76 -47.80
C GLU A 152 -5.18 5.76 -46.87
N GLU A 153 -5.98 6.61 -46.24
CA GLU A 153 -5.53 7.56 -45.23
C GLU A 153 -6.03 7.18 -43.83
N GLU A 154 -5.18 7.43 -42.84
CA GLU A 154 -5.53 7.24 -41.43
C GLU A 154 -5.31 8.55 -40.65
N PRO A 155 -6.10 8.80 -39.57
CA PRO A 155 -5.94 10.01 -38.77
C PRO A 155 -4.68 9.92 -37.90
N THR A 156 -3.88 10.99 -37.89
CA THR A 156 -2.68 11.09 -37.04
C THR A 156 -3.04 11.14 -35.55
N VAL A 157 -4.22 11.68 -35.23
CA VAL A 157 -4.80 11.83 -33.89
C VAL A 157 -6.33 11.89 -34.05
N LEU A 158 -7.08 11.46 -33.04
CA LEU A 158 -8.54 11.62 -33.03
C LEU A 158 -8.94 12.99 -32.49
N PRO A 159 -10.11 13.55 -32.94
CA PRO A 159 -10.58 14.84 -32.44
C PRO A 159 -11.04 14.83 -30.97
N ALA A 160 -10.94 13.78 -30.29
CA ALA A 160 -11.18 13.46 -28.88
C ALA A 160 -11.78 14.60 -28.03
N CYS A 161 -13.08 14.52 -27.72
CA CYS A 161 -13.74 15.46 -26.81
C CYS A 161 -13.59 15.07 -25.33
N ILE A 162 -12.95 13.93 -25.06
CA ILE A 162 -12.70 13.36 -23.73
C ILE A 162 -11.18 13.34 -23.48
N PRO A 163 -10.70 13.74 -22.30
CA PRO A 163 -9.28 13.68 -21.94
C PRO A 163 -8.86 12.24 -21.64
N ASN A 164 -8.94 11.38 -22.66
CA ASN A 164 -8.82 9.93 -22.55
C ASN A 164 -7.50 9.47 -21.89
N LEU A 165 -6.40 10.20 -22.09
CA LEU A 165 -5.12 9.87 -21.47
C LEU A 165 -5.17 9.91 -19.94
N LEU A 166 -5.86 10.90 -19.37
CA LEU A 166 -6.06 11.00 -17.91
C LEU A 166 -7.18 10.07 -17.43
N VAL A 167 -8.29 10.03 -18.18
CA VAL A 167 -9.50 9.32 -17.75
C VAL A 167 -9.31 7.80 -17.74
N ASN A 168 -8.68 7.23 -18.77
CA ASN A 168 -8.42 5.79 -18.88
C ASN A 168 -6.98 5.40 -18.56
N GLY A 169 -6.06 6.36 -18.47
CA GLY A 169 -4.65 6.08 -18.31
C GLY A 169 -4.02 5.38 -19.50
N SER A 170 -2.77 4.99 -19.36
CA SER A 170 -2.05 4.19 -20.35
C SER A 170 -0.86 3.49 -19.72
N SER A 171 -0.56 2.26 -20.15
CA SER A 171 0.64 1.54 -19.76
C SER A 171 1.36 1.02 -20.99
N GLY A 172 2.70 1.13 -21.06
CA GLY A 172 3.47 0.65 -22.21
C GLY A 172 4.97 0.64 -21.95
N ILE A 173 5.66 -0.32 -22.55
CA ILE A 173 7.10 -0.46 -22.46
C ILE A 173 7.70 -0.18 -23.83
N ALA A 174 8.53 0.86 -23.91
CA ALA A 174 9.30 1.23 -25.09
C ALA A 174 10.78 0.93 -24.88
N VAL A 175 11.62 1.25 -25.86
CA VAL A 175 13.07 1.12 -25.71
C VAL A 175 13.61 2.25 -24.81
N GLY A 176 14.21 1.89 -23.69
CA GLY A 176 14.82 2.82 -22.75
C GLY A 176 13.84 3.62 -21.88
N MET A 177 12.52 3.45 -22.06
CA MET A 177 11.49 4.13 -21.24
C MET A 177 10.20 3.33 -21.17
N ALA A 178 9.39 3.60 -20.15
CA ALA A 178 8.06 3.02 -19.99
C ALA A 178 7.07 4.10 -19.55
N THR A 179 5.83 3.99 -19.97
CA THR A 179 4.72 4.81 -19.46
C THR A 179 3.83 3.98 -18.57
N ASN A 180 3.35 4.58 -17.49
CA ASN A 180 2.36 3.96 -16.60
C ASN A 180 1.52 5.07 -15.96
N MET A 181 0.41 5.39 -16.59
CA MET A 181 -0.49 6.46 -16.18
C MET A 181 -1.75 5.87 -15.54
N PRO A 182 -2.13 6.30 -14.35
CA PRO A 182 -3.34 5.83 -13.71
C PRO A 182 -4.60 6.46 -14.33
N PRO A 183 -5.75 5.77 -14.30
CA PRO A 183 -7.04 6.33 -14.70
C PRO A 183 -7.57 7.31 -13.65
N HIS A 184 -8.51 8.19 -14.07
CA HIS A 184 -9.12 9.22 -13.23
C HIS A 184 -10.62 9.33 -13.48
N ASN A 185 -11.33 9.95 -12.56
CA ASN A 185 -12.75 10.25 -12.71
C ASN A 185 -12.99 11.33 -13.78
N LEU A 186 -13.93 11.08 -14.69
CA LEU A 186 -14.22 11.96 -15.84
C LEU A 186 -14.68 13.35 -15.39
N THR A 187 -15.61 13.39 -14.42
CA THR A 187 -16.17 14.64 -13.88
C THR A 187 -15.09 15.51 -13.24
N GLU A 188 -14.21 14.88 -12.43
CA GLU A 188 -13.10 15.58 -11.78
C GLU A 188 -12.12 16.16 -12.81
N VAL A 189 -11.74 15.37 -13.82
CA VAL A 189 -10.79 15.82 -14.86
C VAL A 189 -11.37 16.92 -15.71
N LEU A 190 -12.61 16.80 -16.16
CA LEU A 190 -13.26 17.84 -16.97
C LEU A 190 -13.48 19.14 -16.19
N ASN A 191 -13.84 19.06 -14.89
CA ASN A 191 -13.90 20.24 -14.04
C ASN A 191 -12.51 20.91 -13.89
N GLY A 192 -11.44 20.12 -13.75
CA GLY A 192 -10.06 20.63 -13.78
C GLY A 192 -9.68 21.27 -15.12
N CYS A 193 -10.12 20.69 -16.24
CA CYS A 193 -9.94 21.28 -17.57
C CYS A 193 -10.67 22.62 -17.70
N MET A 194 -11.93 22.72 -17.26
CA MET A 194 -12.70 23.97 -17.27
C MET A 194 -12.05 25.06 -16.42
N ALA A 195 -11.55 24.69 -15.22
CA ALA A 195 -10.81 25.61 -14.36
C ALA A 195 -9.53 26.14 -15.04
N MET A 196 -8.83 25.29 -15.80
CA MET A 196 -7.64 25.69 -16.55
C MET A 196 -7.98 26.57 -17.79
N VAL A 197 -9.13 26.34 -18.43
CA VAL A 197 -9.61 27.24 -19.51
C VAL A 197 -9.84 28.65 -18.98
N ASP A 198 -10.39 28.77 -17.76
CA ASP A 198 -10.59 30.07 -17.12
C ASP A 198 -9.30 30.70 -16.61
N ASN A 199 -8.39 29.90 -16.06
CA ASN A 199 -7.09 30.34 -15.57
C ASN A 199 -5.95 29.49 -16.13
N PRO A 200 -5.33 29.87 -17.26
CA PRO A 200 -4.25 29.12 -17.89
C PRO A 200 -2.99 28.94 -17.00
N GLU A 201 -2.82 29.82 -16.01
CA GLU A 201 -1.67 29.75 -15.09
C GLU A 201 -1.99 29.05 -13.75
N ILE A 202 -3.10 28.31 -13.67
CA ILE A 202 -3.51 27.56 -12.49
C ILE A 202 -2.39 26.63 -12.02
N SER A 203 -2.14 26.60 -10.71
CA SER A 203 -1.12 25.72 -10.12
C SER A 203 -1.59 24.27 -10.04
N VAL A 204 -0.64 23.32 -9.93
CA VAL A 204 -0.96 21.91 -9.71
C VAL A 204 -1.74 21.72 -8.41
N ALA A 205 -1.39 22.48 -7.35
CA ALA A 205 -2.08 22.41 -6.06
C ALA A 205 -3.55 22.85 -6.17
N ASP A 206 -3.85 23.88 -6.97
CA ASP A 206 -5.23 24.30 -7.19
C ASP A 206 -6.00 23.31 -8.07
N LEU A 207 -5.35 22.71 -9.07
CA LEU A 207 -5.93 21.64 -9.87
C LEU A 207 -6.30 20.42 -9.03
N MET A 208 -5.55 20.12 -7.96
CA MET A 208 -5.86 19.02 -7.04
C MET A 208 -7.14 19.27 -6.20
N GLN A 209 -7.69 20.48 -6.17
CA GLN A 209 -9.01 20.72 -5.58
C GLN A 209 -10.13 20.11 -6.43
N TYR A 210 -9.94 20.05 -7.74
CA TYR A 210 -10.86 19.43 -8.70
C TYR A 210 -10.53 17.95 -8.93
N ILE A 211 -9.26 17.61 -9.16
CA ILE A 211 -8.77 16.26 -9.45
C ILE A 211 -8.08 15.72 -8.20
N LYS A 212 -8.85 15.06 -7.35
CA LYS A 212 -8.39 14.64 -6.02
C LYS A 212 -7.32 13.55 -6.05
N GLY A 213 -7.35 12.69 -7.06
CA GLY A 213 -6.41 11.56 -7.21
C GLY A 213 -6.83 10.60 -8.32
N PRO A 214 -6.04 9.57 -8.62
CA PRO A 214 -6.45 8.47 -9.49
C PRO A 214 -7.78 7.85 -9.08
N ASP A 215 -8.53 7.33 -10.05
CA ASP A 215 -9.81 6.64 -9.85
C ASP A 215 -9.80 5.32 -10.62
N PHE A 216 -9.52 4.24 -9.92
CA PHE A 216 -9.33 2.93 -10.53
C PHE A 216 -10.68 2.22 -10.79
N PRO A 217 -10.83 1.50 -11.91
CA PRO A 217 -12.09 0.80 -12.23
C PRO A 217 -12.46 -0.28 -11.20
N THR A 218 -11.48 -0.84 -10.50
CA THR A 218 -11.66 -1.87 -9.46
C THR A 218 -11.98 -1.31 -8.07
N GLY A 219 -12.14 0.03 -7.92
CA GLY A 219 -12.39 0.69 -6.64
C GLY A 219 -11.17 0.69 -5.73
N ALA A 220 -11.32 0.12 -4.53
CA ALA A 220 -10.30 0.05 -3.49
C ALA A 220 -9.92 1.42 -2.89
N TYR A 221 -8.93 1.44 -2.01
CA TYR A 221 -8.47 2.67 -1.36
C TYR A 221 -7.14 3.17 -1.95
N ILE A 222 -7.01 4.48 -2.10
CA ILE A 222 -5.70 5.16 -2.15
C ILE A 222 -5.31 5.51 -0.73
N TYR A 223 -4.17 5.00 -0.28
CA TYR A 223 -3.68 5.18 1.08
C TYR A 223 -2.54 6.21 1.14
N GLY A 224 -2.87 7.41 1.64
CA GLY A 224 -1.95 8.56 1.69
C GLY A 224 -1.87 9.33 0.38
N MET A 225 -1.65 10.65 0.49
CA MET A 225 -1.65 11.60 -0.64
C MET A 225 -0.26 12.01 -1.12
N SER A 226 0.82 11.66 -0.41
CA SER A 226 2.18 12.10 -0.75
C SER A 226 2.60 11.63 -2.15
N GLY A 227 2.38 10.36 -2.47
CA GLY A 227 2.72 9.81 -3.79
C GLY A 227 1.85 10.33 -4.93
N VAL A 228 0.58 10.69 -4.65
CA VAL A 228 -0.31 11.33 -5.63
C VAL A 228 0.18 12.75 -5.94
N ARG A 229 0.51 13.52 -4.90
CA ARG A 229 1.05 14.88 -5.06
C ARG A 229 2.35 14.88 -5.85
N GLU A 230 3.30 14.01 -5.49
CA GLU A 230 4.56 13.84 -6.20
C GLU A 230 4.32 13.51 -7.68
N ALA A 231 3.40 12.58 -7.98
CA ALA A 231 3.05 12.21 -9.35
C ALA A 231 2.45 13.37 -10.16
N TYR A 232 1.62 14.20 -9.53
CA TYR A 232 1.00 15.34 -10.19
C TYR A 232 1.96 16.51 -10.41
N GLU A 233 2.91 16.72 -9.49
CA GLU A 233 3.91 17.78 -9.60
C GLU A 233 5.05 17.44 -10.58
N THR A 234 5.51 16.18 -10.56
CA THR A 234 6.72 15.77 -11.30
C THR A 234 6.46 14.86 -12.50
N GLY A 235 5.27 14.32 -12.64
CA GLY A 235 4.94 13.26 -13.60
C GLY A 235 5.41 11.86 -13.16
N ARG A 236 6.00 11.73 -11.95
CA ARG A 236 6.45 10.46 -11.36
C ARG A 236 6.07 10.40 -9.89
N GLY A 237 5.65 9.24 -9.43
CA GLY A 237 5.29 9.06 -8.04
C GLY A 237 4.88 7.63 -7.73
N ARG A 238 4.66 7.34 -6.46
CA ARG A 238 4.25 6.02 -6.00
C ARG A 238 2.94 6.11 -5.24
N VAL A 239 1.84 5.73 -5.87
CA VAL A 239 0.50 5.69 -5.26
C VAL A 239 0.30 4.35 -4.56
N ILE A 240 0.01 4.36 -3.27
CA ILE A 240 -0.29 3.16 -2.51
C ILE A 240 -1.77 2.84 -2.65
N MET A 241 -2.08 1.64 -3.12
CA MET A 241 -3.44 1.11 -3.23
C MET A 241 -3.65 0.02 -2.19
N ARG A 242 -4.80 0.01 -1.56
CA ARG A 242 -5.18 -0.98 -0.53
C ARG A 242 -6.58 -1.51 -0.83
N ALA A 243 -6.76 -2.82 -0.71
CA ALA A 243 -8.04 -3.49 -0.85
C ALA A 243 -9.08 -2.96 0.15
N LYS A 244 -10.35 -2.94 -0.25
CA LYS A 244 -11.46 -2.69 0.66
C LYS A 244 -11.78 -3.99 1.38
N ALA A 245 -11.55 -3.99 2.69
CA ALA A 245 -11.73 -5.16 3.53
C ALA A 245 -12.44 -4.78 4.81
N GLU A 246 -13.42 -5.57 5.20
CA GLU A 246 -14.22 -5.39 6.42
C GLU A 246 -14.10 -6.63 7.29
N ILE A 247 -14.19 -6.45 8.61
CA ILE A 247 -14.19 -7.55 9.56
C ILE A 247 -15.62 -7.80 10.00
N GLU A 248 -16.15 -8.95 9.63
CA GLU A 248 -17.45 -9.44 10.09
C GLU A 248 -17.26 -10.30 11.35
N ALA A 249 -17.78 -9.83 12.48
CA ALA A 249 -17.77 -10.59 13.72
C ALA A 249 -18.72 -11.79 13.62
N GLY A 250 -18.20 -13.01 13.81
CA GLY A 250 -18.96 -14.24 13.77
C GLY A 250 -19.14 -14.85 15.16
N GLN A 251 -20.21 -15.63 15.35
CA GLN A 251 -20.47 -16.32 16.63
C GLN A 251 -19.36 -17.33 17.01
N ALA A 252 -18.66 -17.89 16.05
CA ALA A 252 -17.63 -18.90 16.25
C ALA A 252 -16.20 -18.37 15.98
N HIS A 253 -16.05 -17.52 15.01
CA HIS A 253 -14.78 -16.91 14.58
C HIS A 253 -15.07 -15.70 13.68
N ASP A 254 -14.16 -14.73 13.67
CA ASP A 254 -14.26 -13.56 12.82
C ASP A 254 -13.91 -13.91 11.38
N LYS A 255 -14.46 -13.12 10.45
CA LYS A 255 -14.17 -13.22 9.02
C LYS A 255 -13.64 -11.89 8.51
N ILE A 256 -12.63 -11.94 7.67
CA ILE A 256 -12.17 -10.79 6.90
C ILE A 256 -12.77 -10.94 5.51
N VAL A 257 -13.62 -10.01 5.11
CA VAL A 257 -14.31 -9.98 3.83
C VAL A 257 -13.70 -8.90 2.96
N VAL A 258 -13.14 -9.29 1.82
CA VAL A 258 -12.56 -8.36 0.85
C VAL A 258 -13.52 -8.21 -0.32
N THR A 259 -14.01 -6.99 -0.54
CA THR A 259 -14.98 -6.65 -1.59
C THR A 259 -14.35 -5.99 -2.81
N GLU A 260 -13.20 -5.34 -2.64
CA GLU A 260 -12.48 -4.68 -3.73
C GLU A 260 -10.97 -4.94 -3.59
N ILE A 261 -10.28 -5.19 -4.70
CA ILE A 261 -8.83 -5.44 -4.74
C ILE A 261 -8.11 -4.32 -5.50
N PRO A 262 -6.82 -4.08 -5.23
CA PRO A 262 -6.05 -3.07 -5.93
C PRO A 262 -6.00 -3.31 -7.44
N TYR A 263 -5.98 -2.22 -8.20
CA TYR A 263 -5.92 -2.25 -9.66
C TYR A 263 -4.73 -3.05 -10.19
N GLY A 264 -5.00 -3.92 -11.16
CA GLY A 264 -3.99 -4.76 -11.81
C GLY A 264 -3.61 -6.02 -11.03
N VAL A 265 -4.24 -6.28 -9.87
CA VAL A 265 -4.05 -7.52 -9.11
C VAL A 265 -4.95 -8.62 -9.67
N ASN A 266 -4.39 -9.80 -9.89
CA ASN A 266 -5.14 -11.00 -10.25
C ASN A 266 -5.73 -11.63 -8.99
N LYS A 267 -7.07 -11.78 -8.94
CA LYS A 267 -7.80 -12.28 -7.76
C LYS A 267 -7.44 -13.74 -7.44
N ALA A 268 -7.43 -14.61 -8.42
CA ALA A 268 -7.13 -16.04 -8.23
C ALA A 268 -5.69 -16.28 -7.76
N GLU A 269 -4.72 -15.52 -8.31
CA GLU A 269 -3.32 -15.57 -7.88
C GLU A 269 -3.14 -15.05 -6.44
N LEU A 270 -3.87 -13.99 -6.08
CA LEU A 270 -3.87 -13.44 -4.72
C LEU A 270 -4.35 -14.48 -3.70
N ILE A 271 -5.49 -15.14 -3.98
CA ILE A 271 -6.05 -16.19 -3.12
C ILE A 271 -5.06 -17.35 -2.95
N LYS A 272 -4.48 -17.83 -4.05
CA LYS A 272 -3.45 -18.90 -4.02
C LYS A 272 -2.23 -18.49 -3.20
N PHE A 273 -1.77 -17.26 -3.35
CA PHE A 273 -0.62 -16.76 -2.62
C PHE A 273 -0.89 -16.65 -1.12
N ILE A 274 -2.08 -16.18 -0.71
CA ILE A 274 -2.50 -16.16 0.70
C ILE A 274 -2.50 -17.60 1.26
N ALA A 275 -3.11 -18.55 0.57
CA ALA A 275 -3.14 -19.96 0.98
C ALA A 275 -1.74 -20.56 1.11
N GLN A 276 -0.82 -20.20 0.20
CA GLN A 276 0.58 -20.63 0.28
C GLN A 276 1.29 -20.07 1.51
N LEU A 277 1.12 -18.78 1.83
CA LEU A 277 1.71 -18.17 3.04
C LEU A 277 1.24 -18.86 4.32
N VAL A 278 -0.03 -19.28 4.37
CA VAL A 278 -0.59 -20.04 5.50
C VAL A 278 0.04 -21.43 5.56
N THR A 279 0.16 -22.13 4.44
CA THR A 279 0.80 -23.47 4.35
C THR A 279 2.28 -23.42 4.74
N ASP A 280 3.00 -22.39 4.30
CA ASP A 280 4.42 -22.13 4.62
C ASP A 280 4.61 -21.66 6.09
N LYS A 281 3.53 -21.49 6.86
CA LYS A 281 3.54 -20.96 8.25
C LYS A 281 4.16 -19.56 8.37
N LYS A 282 4.17 -18.78 7.30
CA LYS A 282 4.61 -17.37 7.32
C LYS A 282 3.51 -16.44 7.77
N LEU A 283 2.25 -16.81 7.56
CA LEU A 283 1.05 -16.11 7.98
C LEU A 283 0.22 -17.06 8.85
N ASP A 284 0.14 -16.78 10.14
CA ASP A 284 -0.68 -17.54 11.11
C ASP A 284 -1.97 -16.78 11.41
N GLY A 285 -2.96 -17.47 11.98
CA GLY A 285 -4.24 -16.89 12.36
C GLY A 285 -5.36 -17.06 11.31
N ILE A 286 -5.08 -17.67 10.15
CA ILE A 286 -6.08 -17.97 9.11
C ILE A 286 -6.41 -19.45 9.14
N SER A 287 -7.72 -19.78 9.12
CA SER A 287 -8.22 -21.16 9.05
C SER A 287 -8.56 -21.58 7.63
N ASN A 288 -9.18 -20.68 6.84
CA ASN A 288 -9.59 -20.95 5.47
C ASN A 288 -9.63 -19.67 4.64
N VAL A 289 -9.57 -19.81 3.30
CA VAL A 289 -9.73 -18.70 2.33
C VAL A 289 -10.66 -19.19 1.23
N ASN A 290 -11.81 -18.54 1.08
CA ASN A 290 -12.83 -18.86 0.09
C ASN A 290 -13.04 -17.71 -0.90
N ASP A 291 -13.33 -18.04 -2.14
CA ASP A 291 -13.83 -17.12 -3.14
C ASP A 291 -15.35 -17.30 -3.23
N GLU A 292 -16.09 -16.32 -2.76
CA GLU A 292 -17.56 -16.27 -2.78
C GLU A 292 -18.07 -15.24 -3.81
N THR A 293 -17.22 -14.84 -4.76
CA THR A 293 -17.56 -13.89 -5.81
C THR A 293 -18.72 -14.41 -6.67
N ASP A 294 -19.75 -13.61 -6.82
CA ASP A 294 -20.94 -13.92 -7.61
C ASP A 294 -21.35 -12.73 -8.50
N ARG A 295 -22.62 -12.71 -8.93
CA ARG A 295 -23.17 -11.63 -9.77
C ARG A 295 -23.42 -10.33 -9.03
N GLU A 296 -23.50 -10.37 -7.69
CA GLU A 296 -23.70 -9.20 -6.83
C GLU A 296 -22.38 -8.45 -6.61
N GLY A 297 -21.24 -9.14 -6.74
CA GLY A 297 -19.93 -8.50 -6.64
C GLY A 297 -18.82 -9.45 -6.21
N MET A 298 -17.62 -8.88 -6.08
CA MET A 298 -16.45 -9.58 -5.58
C MET A 298 -16.58 -9.79 -4.06
N ARG A 299 -16.32 -11.02 -3.61
CA ARG A 299 -16.31 -11.38 -2.20
C ARG A 299 -15.27 -12.46 -1.92
N ILE A 300 -14.14 -12.08 -1.36
CA ILE A 300 -13.10 -13.01 -0.87
C ILE A 300 -13.26 -13.08 0.65
N VAL A 301 -13.54 -14.27 1.17
CA VAL A 301 -13.75 -14.51 2.60
C VAL A 301 -12.55 -15.22 3.19
N ILE A 302 -11.93 -14.62 4.20
CA ILE A 302 -10.79 -15.17 4.94
C ILE A 302 -11.26 -15.44 6.37
N ASP A 303 -11.41 -16.73 6.71
CA ASP A 303 -11.82 -17.17 8.04
C ASP A 303 -10.64 -17.08 9.01
N VAL A 304 -10.80 -16.34 10.10
CA VAL A 304 -9.78 -16.13 11.14
C VAL A 304 -9.90 -17.22 12.20
N LYS A 305 -8.79 -17.73 12.72
CA LYS A 305 -8.81 -18.69 13.84
C LYS A 305 -9.34 -18.04 15.12
N ARG A 306 -9.96 -18.83 16.01
CA ARG A 306 -10.55 -18.33 17.27
C ARG A 306 -9.58 -17.65 18.23
N ASP A 307 -8.31 -18.05 18.16
CA ASP A 307 -7.21 -17.56 18.99
C ASP A 307 -6.42 -16.42 18.33
N ALA A 308 -6.89 -15.89 17.21
CA ALA A 308 -6.22 -14.85 16.46
C ALA A 308 -7.09 -13.58 16.38
N ASN A 309 -6.44 -12.41 16.46
CA ASN A 309 -7.12 -11.13 16.29
C ASN A 309 -7.22 -10.78 14.79
N ALA A 310 -8.44 -10.56 14.30
CA ALA A 310 -8.72 -10.30 12.89
C ALA A 310 -8.01 -9.04 12.35
N ASN A 311 -7.89 -7.98 13.16
CA ASN A 311 -7.18 -6.76 12.75
C ASN A 311 -5.68 -7.01 12.53
N VAL A 312 -5.06 -7.80 13.40
CA VAL A 312 -3.63 -8.16 13.27
C VAL A 312 -3.40 -9.01 12.04
N VAL A 313 -4.30 -9.97 11.76
CA VAL A 313 -4.25 -10.80 10.55
C VAL A 313 -4.41 -9.92 9.32
N LEU A 314 -5.37 -9.00 9.30
CA LEU A 314 -5.61 -8.06 8.19
C LEU A 314 -4.37 -7.18 7.93
N ASN A 315 -3.75 -6.63 8.97
CA ASN A 315 -2.53 -5.84 8.83
C ASN A 315 -1.34 -6.65 8.28
N LYS A 316 -1.20 -7.92 8.72
CA LYS A 316 -0.21 -8.84 8.14
C LYS A 316 -0.49 -9.13 6.67
N LEU A 317 -1.76 -9.31 6.29
CA LEU A 317 -2.19 -9.49 4.91
C LEU A 317 -1.82 -8.28 4.04
N PHE A 318 -2.09 -7.05 4.49
CA PHE A 318 -1.68 -5.84 3.78
C PHE A 318 -0.16 -5.73 3.61
N LYS A 319 0.61 -6.15 4.59
CA LYS A 319 2.08 -6.09 4.56
C LYS A 319 2.72 -7.17 3.69
N MET A 320 2.12 -8.36 3.61
CA MET A 320 2.73 -9.55 3.01
C MET A 320 2.13 -9.94 1.66
N THR A 321 1.01 -9.37 1.25
CA THR A 321 0.28 -9.75 0.04
C THR A 321 -0.06 -8.55 -0.83
N ALA A 322 -0.58 -8.81 -2.04
CA ALA A 322 -1.04 -7.78 -2.96
C ALA A 322 -2.39 -7.14 -2.57
N LEU A 323 -2.96 -7.44 -1.38
CA LEU A 323 -4.06 -6.65 -0.80
C LEU A 323 -3.65 -5.21 -0.53
N GLN A 324 -2.37 -4.94 -0.36
CA GLN A 324 -1.80 -3.60 -0.48
C GLN A 324 -0.63 -3.64 -1.46
N THR A 325 -0.70 -2.81 -2.49
CA THR A 325 0.35 -2.70 -3.49
C THR A 325 0.58 -1.24 -3.88
N SER A 326 1.59 -0.97 -4.66
CA SER A 326 1.88 0.38 -5.13
C SER A 326 1.81 0.46 -6.64
N PHE A 327 1.13 1.51 -7.13
CA PHE A 327 1.13 1.89 -8.53
C PHE A 327 2.26 2.91 -8.77
N GLY A 328 3.27 2.51 -9.54
CA GLY A 328 4.36 3.41 -9.92
C GLY A 328 3.93 4.29 -11.08
N VAL A 329 3.61 5.56 -10.81
CA VAL A 329 3.23 6.53 -11.83
C VAL A 329 4.46 6.97 -12.61
N ASN A 330 4.33 6.98 -13.95
CA ASN A 330 5.32 7.53 -14.88
C ASN A 330 4.60 8.07 -16.11
N ASN A 331 4.36 9.37 -16.14
CA ASN A 331 3.52 10.05 -17.11
C ASN A 331 4.31 10.41 -18.40
N ILE A 332 4.77 9.40 -19.15
CA ILE A 332 5.45 9.61 -20.42
C ILE A 332 4.44 9.48 -21.57
N ALA A 333 4.31 10.55 -22.34
CA ALA A 333 3.48 10.59 -23.55
C ALA A 333 4.20 11.31 -24.70
N LEU A 334 3.68 11.17 -25.92
CA LEU A 334 4.18 11.84 -27.10
C LEU A 334 3.58 13.26 -27.20
N VAL A 335 4.44 14.25 -27.25
CA VAL A 335 4.08 15.64 -27.53
C VAL A 335 4.83 16.08 -28.81
N GLY A 336 4.08 16.32 -29.88
CA GLY A 336 4.69 16.62 -31.18
C GLY A 336 5.65 15.52 -31.67
N GLY A 337 5.31 14.24 -31.46
CA GLY A 337 6.11 13.08 -31.85
C GLY A 337 7.34 12.81 -30.97
N ARG A 338 7.52 13.54 -29.88
CA ARG A 338 8.64 13.33 -28.93
C ARG A 338 8.16 12.88 -27.57
N PRO A 339 8.80 11.89 -26.97
CA PRO A 339 8.44 11.43 -25.62
C PRO A 339 8.82 12.47 -24.56
N ARG A 340 7.87 12.83 -23.70
CA ARG A 340 8.07 13.73 -22.57
C ARG A 340 7.39 13.18 -21.33
N CYS A 341 8.03 13.37 -20.16
CA CYS A 341 7.39 13.15 -18.88
C CYS A 341 6.61 14.42 -18.52
N LEU A 342 5.30 14.28 -18.31
CA LEU A 342 4.37 15.39 -18.15
C LEU A 342 3.79 15.40 -16.73
N ASN A 343 3.73 16.57 -16.12
CA ASN A 343 2.98 16.79 -14.90
C ASN A 343 1.47 16.95 -15.19
N LEU A 344 0.64 17.01 -14.14
CA LEU A 344 -0.82 17.10 -14.31
C LEU A 344 -1.23 18.32 -15.15
N ARG A 345 -0.65 19.49 -14.89
CA ARG A 345 -0.95 20.73 -15.63
C ARG A 345 -0.61 20.59 -17.11
N GLU A 346 0.56 20.03 -17.42
CA GLU A 346 1.00 19.83 -18.80
C GLU A 346 0.11 18.84 -19.57
N LEU A 347 -0.35 17.76 -18.90
CA LEU A 347 -1.29 16.80 -19.48
C LEU A 347 -2.62 17.46 -19.86
N ILE A 348 -3.21 18.21 -18.93
CA ILE A 348 -4.45 18.96 -19.17
C ILE A 348 -4.26 19.99 -20.26
N LYS A 349 -3.14 20.71 -20.26
CA LYS A 349 -2.83 21.71 -21.29
C LYS A 349 -2.78 21.09 -22.68
N CYS A 350 -2.10 19.96 -22.85
CA CYS A 350 -2.05 19.27 -24.14
C CYS A 350 -3.44 18.93 -24.69
N PHE A 351 -4.34 18.50 -23.82
CA PHE A 351 -5.73 18.22 -24.19
C PHE A 351 -6.50 19.49 -24.55
N ILE A 352 -6.41 20.54 -23.73
CA ILE A 352 -7.11 21.82 -24.00
C ILE A 352 -6.62 22.45 -25.31
N ASP A 353 -5.30 22.50 -25.53
CA ASP A 353 -4.72 23.02 -26.76
C ASP A 353 -5.22 22.24 -27.98
N HIS A 354 -5.33 20.91 -27.87
CA HIS A 354 -5.91 20.07 -28.92
C HIS A 354 -7.40 20.37 -29.15
N ARG A 355 -8.20 20.47 -28.08
CA ARG A 355 -9.63 20.83 -28.21
C ARG A 355 -9.82 22.18 -28.84
N HIS A 356 -9.01 23.16 -28.48
CA HIS A 356 -9.03 24.48 -29.08
C HIS A 356 -8.77 24.40 -30.59
N GLU A 357 -7.75 23.65 -31.03
CA GLU A 357 -7.46 23.42 -32.45
C GLU A 357 -8.64 22.74 -33.16
N VAL A 358 -9.21 21.69 -32.59
CA VAL A 358 -10.35 20.95 -33.16
C VAL A 358 -11.57 21.86 -33.31
N VAL A 359 -11.91 22.67 -32.31
CA VAL A 359 -13.04 23.59 -32.36
C VAL A 359 -12.83 24.64 -33.44
N ILE A 360 -11.65 25.25 -33.53
CA ILE A 360 -11.33 26.23 -34.59
C ILE A 360 -11.44 25.60 -35.99
N ARG A 361 -10.87 24.43 -36.19
CA ARG A 361 -10.88 23.73 -37.49
C ARG A 361 -12.30 23.34 -37.89
N ARG A 362 -13.08 22.79 -36.97
CA ARG A 362 -14.50 22.49 -37.19
C ARG A 362 -15.30 23.73 -37.52
N THR A 363 -15.15 24.81 -36.76
CA THR A 363 -15.88 26.06 -36.98
C THR A 363 -15.53 26.67 -38.33
N LYS A 364 -14.27 26.61 -38.76
CA LYS A 364 -13.87 27.03 -40.11
C LYS A 364 -14.53 26.18 -41.20
N PHE A 365 -14.57 24.87 -41.04
CA PHE A 365 -15.22 23.97 -41.98
C PHE A 365 -16.72 24.23 -42.04
N ASP A 366 -17.40 24.33 -40.92
CA ASP A 366 -18.83 24.61 -40.86
C ASP A 366 -19.17 26.01 -41.43
N LEU A 367 -18.28 27.00 -41.21
CA LEU A 367 -18.39 28.34 -41.79
C LEU A 367 -18.27 28.31 -43.31
N GLU A 368 -17.30 27.56 -43.86
CA GLU A 368 -17.15 27.43 -45.32
C GLU A 368 -18.36 26.74 -45.94
N GLU A 369 -18.86 25.69 -45.33
CA GLU A 369 -20.06 25.00 -45.83
C GLU A 369 -21.33 25.90 -45.70
N ALA A 370 -21.47 26.64 -44.62
CA ALA A 370 -22.56 27.60 -44.46
C ALA A 370 -22.48 28.73 -45.50
N LYS A 371 -21.28 29.26 -45.78
CA LYS A 371 -21.07 30.25 -46.84
C LYS A 371 -21.40 29.69 -48.22
N LYS A 372 -20.98 28.46 -48.54
CA LYS A 372 -21.36 27.80 -49.81
C LYS A 372 -22.87 27.63 -49.92
N ARG A 373 -23.54 27.22 -48.80
CA ARG A 373 -25.01 27.10 -48.78
C ARG A 373 -25.72 28.44 -48.93
N ALA A 374 -25.26 29.48 -48.24
CA ALA A 374 -25.80 30.85 -48.38
C ALA A 374 -25.66 31.37 -49.83
N HIS A 375 -24.52 31.15 -50.42
CA HIS A 375 -24.24 31.53 -51.80
C HIS A 375 -25.18 30.86 -52.82
N ILE A 376 -25.47 29.57 -52.64
CA ILE A 376 -26.47 28.88 -53.48
C ILE A 376 -27.89 29.42 -53.19
N LEU A 377 -28.26 29.65 -51.95
CA LEU A 377 -29.56 30.18 -51.57
C LEU A 377 -29.79 31.57 -52.15
N GLU A 378 -28.76 32.45 -52.15
CA GLU A 378 -28.80 33.77 -52.74
C GLU A 378 -29.16 33.70 -54.23
N GLY A 379 -28.51 32.82 -55.00
CA GLY A 379 -28.84 32.57 -56.39
C GLY A 379 -30.29 32.06 -56.59
N LEU A 380 -30.74 31.13 -55.68
CA LEU A 380 -32.10 30.62 -55.76
C LEU A 380 -33.17 31.70 -55.44
N ILE A 381 -32.89 32.63 -54.52
CA ILE A 381 -33.78 33.75 -54.19
C ILE A 381 -33.89 34.69 -55.37
N ILE A 382 -32.74 35.06 -55.98
CA ILE A 382 -32.75 35.89 -57.23
C ILE A 382 -33.60 35.25 -58.33
N ALA A 383 -33.46 33.92 -58.47
CA ALA A 383 -34.24 33.15 -59.44
C ALA A 383 -35.75 33.14 -59.12
N SER A 384 -36.08 32.99 -57.82
CA SER A 384 -37.45 32.93 -57.31
C SER A 384 -38.17 34.30 -57.50
N ASP A 385 -37.45 35.38 -57.22
CA ASP A 385 -37.99 36.72 -57.35
C ASP A 385 -38.19 37.13 -58.85
N ASN A 386 -37.49 36.47 -59.77
CA ASN A 386 -37.53 36.69 -61.17
C ASN A 386 -38.00 35.50 -62.04
N ILE A 387 -38.92 34.71 -61.47
CA ILE A 387 -39.29 33.35 -61.92
C ILE A 387 -39.70 33.25 -63.37
N ASP A 388 -40.50 34.26 -63.91
CA ASP A 388 -40.99 34.25 -65.28
C ASP A 388 -39.84 34.42 -66.30
N GLU A 389 -38.85 35.20 -65.92
CA GLU A 389 -37.71 35.45 -66.82
C GLU A 389 -36.72 34.22 -66.78
N VAL A 390 -36.54 33.61 -65.62
CA VAL A 390 -35.76 32.37 -65.42
C VAL A 390 -36.38 31.24 -66.25
N ILE A 391 -37.69 31.03 -66.20
CA ILE A 391 -38.42 30.04 -67.00
C ILE A 391 -38.28 30.36 -68.50
N ARG A 392 -38.35 31.57 -68.86
CA ARG A 392 -38.18 32.00 -70.28
C ARG A 392 -36.79 31.61 -70.76
N ILE A 393 -35.72 31.98 -70.06
CA ILE A 393 -34.33 31.66 -70.42
C ILE A 393 -34.15 30.14 -70.54
N ILE A 394 -34.58 29.35 -69.54
CA ILE A 394 -34.47 27.90 -69.54
C ILE A 394 -35.23 27.26 -70.73
N LYS A 395 -36.45 27.77 -71.05
CA LYS A 395 -37.26 27.28 -72.20
C LYS A 395 -36.68 27.61 -73.55
N THR A 396 -36.00 28.75 -73.76
CA THR A 396 -35.43 29.15 -74.98
C THR A 396 -34.02 28.57 -75.22
N ALA A 397 -33.35 28.09 -74.21
CA ALA A 397 -32.05 27.47 -74.31
C ALA A 397 -32.12 26.14 -75.04
N LYS A 398 -31.12 25.80 -75.85
CA LYS A 398 -31.06 24.55 -76.61
C LYS A 398 -30.40 23.45 -75.82
N THR A 399 -29.51 23.82 -74.96
CA THR A 399 -28.78 22.86 -74.02
C THR A 399 -28.82 23.40 -72.60
N PRO A 400 -28.62 22.52 -71.60
CA PRO A 400 -28.48 22.94 -70.18
C PRO A 400 -27.36 24.00 -70.00
N ASN A 401 -26.25 23.84 -70.70
CA ASN A 401 -25.14 24.80 -70.65
C ASN A 401 -25.50 26.19 -71.20
N ASP A 402 -26.31 26.23 -72.25
CA ASP A 402 -26.83 27.52 -72.78
C ASP A 402 -27.78 28.22 -71.82
N ALA A 403 -28.57 27.43 -71.04
CA ALA A 403 -29.39 27.95 -69.97
C ALA A 403 -28.56 28.52 -68.85
N ILE A 404 -27.51 27.81 -68.42
CA ILE A 404 -26.58 28.25 -67.37
C ILE A 404 -25.91 29.56 -67.83
N GLN A 405 -25.36 29.64 -69.03
CA GLN A 405 -24.71 30.85 -69.56
C GLN A 405 -25.69 31.98 -69.58
N GLY A 406 -26.94 31.78 -70.12
CA GLY A 406 -27.98 32.79 -70.15
C GLY A 406 -28.41 33.32 -68.80
N LEU A 407 -28.44 32.47 -67.77
CA LEU A 407 -28.70 32.90 -66.41
C LEU A 407 -27.53 33.71 -65.80
N MET A 408 -26.30 33.29 -66.08
CA MET A 408 -25.10 34.04 -65.65
C MET A 408 -25.04 35.45 -66.26
N ASP A 409 -25.23 35.52 -67.53
CA ASP A 409 -25.18 36.83 -68.27
C ASP A 409 -26.32 37.80 -67.89
N ARG A 410 -27.49 37.26 -67.53
CA ARG A 410 -28.66 38.10 -67.22
C ARG A 410 -28.70 38.56 -65.77
N PHE A 411 -28.37 37.76 -64.87
CA PHE A 411 -28.52 38.01 -63.40
C PHE A 411 -27.18 38.24 -62.70
N GLY A 412 -26.02 38.11 -63.39
CA GLY A 412 -24.68 38.22 -62.77
C GLY A 412 -24.36 37.10 -61.83
N LEU A 413 -24.96 35.91 -62.04
CA LEU A 413 -24.75 34.70 -61.23
C LEU A 413 -23.44 34.02 -61.67
N ASP A 414 -22.87 33.26 -60.76
CA ASP A 414 -21.77 32.37 -61.10
C ASP A 414 -22.27 30.96 -61.58
N ASP A 415 -21.34 30.16 -62.08
CA ASP A 415 -21.61 28.80 -62.60
C ASP A 415 -22.30 27.88 -61.54
N ILE A 416 -21.94 27.98 -60.25
CA ILE A 416 -22.52 27.17 -59.19
C ILE A 416 -23.98 27.58 -58.92
N GLN A 417 -24.27 28.87 -58.86
CA GLN A 417 -25.62 29.40 -58.65
C GLN A 417 -26.51 29.07 -59.86
N ALA A 418 -26.01 29.29 -61.05
CA ALA A 418 -26.75 29.02 -62.29
C ALA A 418 -27.09 27.52 -62.47
N LYS A 419 -26.17 26.64 -62.15
CA LYS A 419 -26.41 25.17 -62.09
C LYS A 419 -27.49 24.83 -61.10
N ALA A 420 -27.40 25.32 -59.84
CA ALA A 420 -28.41 25.08 -58.80
C ALA A 420 -29.82 25.53 -59.24
N ILE A 421 -29.93 26.64 -60.03
CA ILE A 421 -31.21 27.12 -60.59
C ILE A 421 -31.72 26.17 -61.66
N VAL A 422 -30.90 25.68 -62.55
CA VAL A 422 -31.27 24.75 -63.62
C VAL A 422 -31.71 23.41 -63.04
N ASP A 423 -31.07 22.96 -61.94
CA ASP A 423 -31.40 21.70 -61.23
C ASP A 423 -32.62 21.84 -60.32
N MET A 424 -33.22 23.08 -60.21
CA MET A 424 -34.33 23.34 -59.31
C MET A 424 -35.59 22.59 -59.74
N ARG A 425 -36.29 21.95 -58.79
CA ARG A 425 -37.53 21.24 -59.09
C ARG A 425 -38.69 22.23 -59.16
N LEU A 426 -39.64 22.01 -60.08
CA LEU A 426 -40.83 22.86 -60.28
C LEU A 426 -41.65 23.10 -59.02
N ARG A 427 -41.71 22.17 -58.09
CA ARG A 427 -42.40 22.34 -56.80
C ARG A 427 -41.81 23.45 -55.95
N GLN A 428 -40.53 23.77 -56.11
CA GLN A 428 -39.82 24.82 -55.35
C GLN A 428 -40.15 26.24 -55.79
N LEU A 429 -40.95 26.36 -56.84
CA LEU A 429 -41.44 27.64 -57.45
C LEU A 429 -42.76 28.08 -56.78
N THR A 430 -43.30 27.41 -55.79
CA THR A 430 -44.56 27.81 -55.12
C THR A 430 -44.28 28.90 -54.07
N GLY A 431 -45.26 29.87 -53.86
CA GLY A 431 -45.10 30.97 -52.90
C GLY A 431 -44.72 30.50 -51.52
N LEU A 432 -45.28 29.39 -51.02
CA LEU A 432 -44.92 28.79 -49.74
C LEU A 432 -43.43 28.36 -49.66
N MET A 433 -42.85 27.92 -50.79
CA MET A 433 -41.45 27.53 -50.86
C MET A 433 -40.52 28.74 -50.95
N GLN A 434 -40.99 29.88 -51.49
CA GLN A 434 -40.25 31.16 -51.50
C GLN A 434 -40.03 31.66 -50.08
N ASP A 435 -41.07 31.68 -49.27
CA ASP A 435 -40.97 32.08 -47.86
C ASP A 435 -39.99 31.16 -47.09
N GLN A 436 -40.00 29.86 -47.40
CA GLN A 436 -39.07 28.89 -46.80
C GLN A 436 -37.62 29.13 -47.23
N LEU A 437 -37.36 29.52 -48.50
CA LEU A 437 -36.02 29.84 -48.95
C LEU A 437 -35.46 31.10 -48.27
N HIS A 438 -36.26 32.12 -48.08
CA HIS A 438 -35.88 33.30 -47.32
C HIS A 438 -35.62 33.02 -45.86
N GLU A 439 -36.48 32.19 -45.25
CA GLU A 439 -36.27 31.77 -43.87
C GLU A 439 -34.99 30.95 -43.69
N GLU A 440 -34.74 29.95 -44.59
CA GLU A 440 -33.48 29.16 -44.58
C GLU A 440 -32.25 30.07 -44.76
N TYR A 441 -32.31 31.04 -45.70
CA TYR A 441 -31.21 32.00 -45.91
C TYR A 441 -30.91 32.82 -44.65
N ASN A 442 -31.94 33.32 -43.96
CA ASN A 442 -31.80 34.09 -42.73
C ASN A 442 -31.20 33.22 -41.62
N GLN A 443 -31.62 31.95 -41.51
CA GLN A 443 -31.05 31.01 -40.55
C GLN A 443 -29.58 30.70 -40.83
N VAL A 444 -29.22 30.49 -42.10
CA VAL A 444 -27.84 30.26 -42.53
C VAL A 444 -26.97 31.49 -42.28
N MET A 445 -27.48 32.69 -42.56
CA MET A 445 -26.76 33.96 -42.28
C MET A 445 -26.53 34.16 -40.78
N ALA A 446 -27.53 33.93 -39.95
CA ALA A 446 -27.38 33.98 -38.50
C ALA A 446 -26.33 32.96 -38.00
N ARG A 447 -26.32 31.77 -38.62
CA ARG A 447 -25.30 30.74 -38.31
C ARG A 447 -23.89 31.16 -38.74
N ILE A 448 -23.75 31.84 -39.90
CA ILE A 448 -22.47 32.42 -40.38
C ILE A 448 -21.96 33.46 -39.36
N GLU A 449 -22.82 34.35 -38.91
CA GLU A 449 -22.45 35.37 -37.91
C GLU A 449 -22.01 34.72 -36.58
N GLU A 450 -22.74 33.72 -36.12
CA GLU A 450 -22.39 32.95 -34.91
C GLU A 450 -21.00 32.30 -35.08
N LEU A 451 -20.79 31.54 -36.16
CA LEU A 451 -19.54 30.83 -36.43
C LEU A 451 -18.37 31.82 -36.59
N GLN A 452 -18.59 32.94 -37.28
CA GLN A 452 -17.57 33.99 -37.41
C GLN A 452 -17.22 34.57 -36.03
N SER A 453 -18.23 34.86 -35.22
CA SER A 453 -18.00 35.39 -33.88
C SER A 453 -17.20 34.46 -32.95
N ILE A 454 -17.31 33.13 -33.14
CA ILE A 454 -16.50 32.15 -32.40
C ILE A 454 -15.02 32.20 -32.84
N LEU A 455 -14.75 32.46 -34.11
CA LEU A 455 -13.40 32.59 -34.64
C LEU A 455 -12.71 33.91 -34.27
N ASP A 456 -13.49 34.98 -34.18
CA ASP A 456 -12.99 36.35 -33.95
C ASP A 456 -12.82 36.65 -32.45
N ASP A 457 -13.58 35.97 -31.57
CA ASP A 457 -13.57 36.18 -30.13
C ASP A 457 -13.06 34.93 -29.36
N PRO A 458 -11.84 34.98 -28.80
CA PRO A 458 -11.28 33.87 -28.02
C PRO A 458 -12.12 33.47 -26.83
N GLU A 459 -12.86 34.40 -26.18
CA GLU A 459 -13.70 34.08 -25.04
C GLU A 459 -14.94 33.27 -25.43
N LYS A 460 -15.50 33.56 -26.64
CA LYS A 460 -16.58 32.72 -27.19
C LYS A 460 -16.10 31.31 -27.54
N CYS A 461 -14.89 31.18 -28.09
CA CYS A 461 -14.29 29.88 -28.34
C CYS A 461 -14.11 29.08 -27.03
N LYS A 462 -13.63 29.71 -25.96
CA LYS A 462 -13.52 29.09 -24.63
C LYS A 462 -14.90 28.68 -24.08
N ALA A 463 -15.92 29.51 -24.25
CA ALA A 463 -17.28 29.20 -23.83
C ALA A 463 -17.84 27.96 -24.53
N VAL A 464 -17.58 27.79 -25.84
CA VAL A 464 -17.96 26.61 -26.63
C VAL A 464 -17.25 25.37 -26.08
N ILE A 465 -15.93 25.43 -25.84
CA ILE A 465 -15.16 24.32 -25.29
C ILE A 465 -15.72 23.91 -23.93
N LYS A 466 -16.03 24.86 -23.05
CA LYS A 466 -16.61 24.58 -21.72
C LYS A 466 -18.02 23.96 -21.81
N ALA A 467 -18.85 24.46 -22.73
CA ALA A 467 -20.19 23.92 -22.96
C ALA A 467 -20.14 22.44 -23.41
N GLU A 468 -19.22 22.12 -24.32
CA GLU A 468 -18.99 20.73 -24.76
C GLU A 468 -18.48 19.83 -23.63
N MET A 469 -17.54 20.34 -22.81
CA MET A 469 -17.08 19.60 -21.62
C MET A 469 -18.21 19.33 -20.64
N GLN A 470 -19.09 20.33 -20.42
CA GLN A 470 -20.25 20.15 -19.53
C GLN A 470 -21.23 19.13 -20.10
N GLU A 471 -21.49 19.14 -21.40
CA GLU A 471 -22.34 18.14 -22.06
C GLU A 471 -21.80 16.71 -21.88
N ILE A 472 -20.48 16.53 -21.95
CA ILE A 472 -19.83 15.23 -21.70
C ILE A 472 -20.01 14.81 -20.23
N ILE A 473 -19.87 15.74 -19.27
CA ILE A 473 -20.14 15.47 -17.86
C ILE A 473 -21.59 15.03 -17.66
N ASP A 474 -22.54 15.74 -18.25
CA ASP A 474 -23.97 15.44 -18.11
C ASP A 474 -24.37 14.09 -18.72
N LYS A 475 -23.67 13.65 -19.79
CA LYS A 475 -23.93 12.36 -20.45
C LYS A 475 -23.22 11.17 -19.80
N TYR A 476 -22.01 11.34 -19.31
CA TYR A 476 -21.11 10.23 -18.93
C TYR A 476 -20.50 10.38 -17.55
N GLY A 477 -20.76 11.49 -16.84
CA GLY A 477 -20.26 11.73 -15.50
C GLY A 477 -20.80 10.69 -14.51
N ASP A 478 -19.93 10.18 -13.66
CA ASP A 478 -20.26 9.24 -12.60
C ASP A 478 -19.50 9.57 -11.30
N GLU A 479 -19.85 8.87 -10.23
CA GLU A 479 -19.17 9.01 -8.96
C GLU A 479 -17.79 8.31 -8.98
N ARG A 480 -16.92 8.78 -8.10
CA ARG A 480 -15.61 8.17 -7.87
C ARG A 480 -15.78 6.75 -7.31
N LYS A 481 -15.05 5.80 -7.87
CA LYS A 481 -15.01 4.41 -7.39
C LYS A 481 -13.97 4.20 -6.30
N THR A 482 -12.78 4.79 -6.46
CA THR A 482 -11.67 4.65 -5.51
C THR A 482 -11.78 5.67 -4.40
N GLU A 483 -11.86 5.24 -3.15
CA GLU A 483 -11.88 6.11 -1.99
C GLU A 483 -10.46 6.55 -1.60
N ILE A 484 -10.31 7.79 -1.16
CA ILE A 484 -9.02 8.34 -0.71
C ILE A 484 -9.01 8.37 0.81
N VAL A 485 -8.14 7.58 1.41
CA VAL A 485 -7.91 7.55 2.85
C VAL A 485 -6.64 8.36 3.13
N LEU A 486 -6.81 9.46 3.85
CA LEU A 486 -5.64 10.19 4.36
C LEU A 486 -4.92 9.25 5.32
N ALA A 487 -3.63 9.01 5.11
CA ALA A 487 -2.83 8.28 6.07
C ALA A 487 -2.82 9.13 7.36
N SER A 488 -3.71 8.79 8.29
CA SER A 488 -3.41 8.99 9.70
C SER A 488 -2.18 8.13 9.94
N GLU A 489 -1.16 8.70 10.59
CA GLU A 489 0.12 8.09 10.98
C GLU A 489 0.08 6.56 10.92
N GLU A 490 1.06 5.91 10.26
CA GLU A 490 1.13 4.48 9.98
C GLU A 490 0.32 3.67 10.99
N PHE A 491 -0.67 2.90 10.54
CA PHE A 491 -1.43 2.00 11.42
C PHE A 491 -0.42 1.23 12.25
N ASN A 492 -0.23 1.69 13.47
CA ASN A 492 0.66 1.02 14.38
C ASN A 492 -0.13 -0.21 14.87
N PRO A 493 0.33 -1.45 14.70
CA PRO A 493 -0.34 -2.61 15.25
C PRO A 493 -0.60 -2.47 16.76
N GLU A 494 0.15 -1.56 17.41
CA GLU A 494 0.00 -1.18 18.82
C GLU A 494 -1.37 -0.57 19.13
N ASP A 495 -2.01 0.13 18.18
CA ASP A 495 -3.31 0.77 18.37
C ASP A 495 -4.47 -0.24 18.59
N PHE A 496 -4.23 -1.52 18.29
CA PHE A 496 -5.22 -2.60 18.48
C PHE A 496 -5.06 -3.38 19.78
N TYR A 497 -4.04 -3.09 20.56
CA TYR A 497 -3.79 -3.69 21.85
C TYR A 497 -3.76 -2.60 22.91
N ALA A 498 -4.54 -2.75 23.98
CA ALA A 498 -4.38 -1.92 25.16
C ALA A 498 -2.96 -2.10 25.71
N ASP A 499 -2.31 -1.01 26.13
CA ASP A 499 -0.97 -1.08 26.74
C ASP A 499 -1.09 -1.52 28.19
N GLU A 500 -1.22 -2.83 28.38
CA GLU A 500 -1.43 -3.45 29.70
C GLU A 500 -0.17 -4.13 30.21
N PRO A 501 0.07 -4.12 31.53
CA PRO A 501 1.19 -4.86 32.11
C PRO A 501 0.94 -6.38 32.03
N MET A 502 1.88 -7.09 31.42
CA MET A 502 1.86 -8.52 31.20
C MET A 502 3.04 -9.18 31.92
N ILE A 503 2.83 -10.39 32.40
CA ILE A 503 3.92 -11.29 32.83
C ILE A 503 4.26 -12.21 31.68
N ILE A 504 5.50 -12.17 31.24
CA ILE A 504 6.06 -13.08 30.25
C ILE A 504 6.76 -14.21 30.98
N THR A 505 6.39 -15.44 30.67
CA THR A 505 7.06 -16.62 31.19
C THR A 505 7.70 -17.42 30.07
N MET A 506 8.94 -17.87 30.29
CA MET A 506 9.67 -18.72 29.36
C MET A 506 10.22 -19.93 30.11
N SER A 507 9.94 -21.11 29.58
CA SER A 507 10.41 -22.36 30.17
C SER A 507 11.81 -22.76 29.68
N HIS A 508 12.47 -23.71 30.41
CA HIS A 508 13.77 -24.26 30.05
C HIS A 508 13.81 -24.88 28.62
N LEU A 509 12.72 -25.49 28.20
CA LEU A 509 12.57 -25.99 26.83
C LEU A 509 12.18 -24.95 25.80
N GLY A 510 12.14 -23.64 26.18
CA GLY A 510 11.90 -22.52 25.30
C GLY A 510 10.42 -22.27 24.94
N TYR A 511 9.45 -22.70 25.78
CA TYR A 511 8.05 -22.30 25.61
C TYR A 511 7.81 -20.94 26.22
N ILE A 512 7.22 -20.03 25.45
CA ILE A 512 6.93 -18.65 25.86
C ILE A 512 5.44 -18.38 25.83
N LYS A 513 4.93 -17.61 26.79
CA LYS A 513 3.57 -17.06 26.82
C LYS A 513 3.55 -15.72 27.54
N ARG A 514 2.50 -14.93 27.31
CA ARG A 514 2.15 -13.77 28.12
C ARG A 514 0.88 -14.04 28.93
N THR A 515 0.82 -13.51 30.13
CA THR A 515 -0.33 -13.65 31.04
C THR A 515 -0.58 -12.29 31.69
N ALA A 516 -1.84 -11.87 31.85
CA ALA A 516 -2.15 -10.63 32.54
C ALA A 516 -1.62 -10.64 33.99
N LEU A 517 -1.03 -9.55 34.45
CA LEU A 517 -0.44 -9.44 35.79
C LEU A 517 -1.49 -9.73 36.91
N ALA A 518 -2.74 -9.34 36.65
CA ALA A 518 -3.87 -9.58 37.60
C ALA A 518 -4.14 -11.05 37.91
N GLU A 519 -3.71 -12.01 37.07
CA GLU A 519 -3.87 -13.45 37.37
C GLU A 519 -2.96 -13.97 38.50
N TYR A 520 -1.92 -13.23 38.89
CA TYR A 520 -0.97 -13.63 39.95
C TYR A 520 -1.33 -12.96 41.28
N ARG A 521 -1.96 -13.73 42.21
CA ARG A 521 -2.39 -13.25 43.53
C ARG A 521 -1.24 -13.15 44.52
N LEU A 522 -1.28 -12.15 45.41
CA LEU A 522 -0.36 -12.01 46.54
C LEU A 522 -0.50 -13.18 47.56
N GLN A 523 0.61 -13.67 48.11
CA GLN A 523 0.65 -14.65 49.16
C GLN A 523 1.66 -14.25 50.25
N GLY A 524 1.33 -14.47 51.52
CA GLY A 524 2.21 -14.16 52.60
C GLY A 524 3.48 -15.03 52.67
N ARG A 525 4.48 -14.58 53.40
CA ARG A 525 5.79 -15.25 53.59
C ARG A 525 5.62 -16.66 54.14
N GLY A 526 6.31 -17.68 53.54
CA GLY A 526 6.21 -19.08 53.93
C GLY A 526 5.02 -19.83 53.33
N GLY A 527 4.31 -19.21 52.39
CA GLY A 527 3.22 -19.81 51.62
C GLY A 527 3.68 -21.01 50.77
N VAL A 528 2.73 -21.84 50.32
CA VAL A 528 2.98 -23.07 49.54
C VAL A 528 3.10 -22.81 48.05
N GLY A 529 2.71 -21.60 47.58
CA GLY A 529 2.70 -21.22 46.20
C GLY A 529 1.53 -21.78 45.37
N SER A 530 1.39 -21.36 44.14
CA SER A 530 0.41 -21.87 43.19
C SER A 530 1.09 -22.34 41.90
N LYS A 531 0.42 -23.21 41.14
CA LYS A 531 0.97 -23.75 39.88
C LYS A 531 1.02 -22.63 38.80
N GLY A 532 2.20 -22.32 38.31
CA GLY A 532 2.42 -21.25 37.32
C GLY A 532 2.38 -21.71 35.87
N SER A 533 2.46 -23.02 35.58
CA SER A 533 2.34 -23.59 34.22
C SER A 533 2.13 -25.10 34.30
N ASP A 534 1.42 -25.66 33.31
CA ASP A 534 1.48 -27.11 33.06
C ASP A 534 2.74 -27.43 32.25
N LYS A 535 3.52 -28.40 32.71
CA LYS A 535 4.82 -28.74 32.11
C LYS A 535 4.87 -30.17 31.59
N ARG A 536 5.83 -30.44 30.70
CA ARG A 536 6.31 -31.80 30.42
C ARG A 536 7.19 -32.26 31.58
N GLU A 537 7.39 -33.57 31.73
CA GLU A 537 8.07 -34.18 32.93
C GLU A 537 9.46 -33.58 33.23
N GLU A 538 10.13 -32.93 32.26
CA GLU A 538 11.49 -32.38 32.42
C GLU A 538 11.57 -30.84 32.18
N ASP A 539 10.43 -30.11 32.10
CA ASP A 539 10.41 -28.66 31.80
C ASP A 539 10.09 -27.84 33.06
N PHE A 540 10.73 -26.70 33.23
CA PHE A 540 10.44 -25.73 34.30
C PHE A 540 10.54 -24.30 33.78
N ILE A 541 9.91 -23.33 34.46
CA ILE A 541 10.02 -21.93 34.10
C ILE A 541 11.41 -21.43 34.48
N GLU A 542 12.18 -20.99 33.49
CA GLU A 542 13.54 -20.49 33.68
C GLU A 542 13.56 -18.96 33.77
N HIS A 543 12.71 -18.29 32.99
CA HIS A 543 12.63 -16.83 32.99
C HIS A 543 11.20 -16.39 33.22
N ILE A 544 11.06 -15.34 34.04
CA ILE A 544 9.82 -14.59 34.26
C ILE A 544 10.15 -13.11 34.35
N PHE A 545 9.38 -12.27 33.63
CA PHE A 545 9.58 -10.85 33.64
C PHE A 545 8.31 -10.10 33.25
N THR A 546 8.25 -8.82 33.58
CA THR A 546 7.14 -7.94 33.26
C THR A 546 7.48 -7.06 32.07
N ALA A 547 6.48 -6.84 31.20
CA ALA A 547 6.56 -5.90 30.08
C ALA A 547 5.16 -5.43 29.72
N THR A 548 5.01 -4.23 29.14
CA THR A 548 3.72 -3.82 28.63
C THR A 548 3.50 -4.39 27.22
N THR A 549 2.25 -4.45 26.79
CA THR A 549 1.86 -5.07 25.51
C THR A 549 2.58 -4.45 24.30
N HIS A 550 2.90 -3.17 24.36
CA HIS A 550 3.55 -2.42 23.25
C HIS A 550 5.08 -2.51 23.23
N ASN A 551 5.72 -3.09 24.26
CA ASN A 551 7.17 -3.16 24.29
C ASN A 551 7.75 -4.06 23.20
N TYR A 552 8.94 -3.68 22.69
CA TYR A 552 9.85 -4.62 22.05
C TYR A 552 10.59 -5.41 23.11
N ILE A 553 10.73 -6.69 22.92
CA ILE A 553 11.64 -7.51 23.71
C ILE A 553 12.83 -7.88 22.85
N LEU A 554 14.03 -7.51 23.31
CA LEU A 554 15.28 -7.97 22.77
C LEU A 554 15.65 -9.27 23.51
N PHE A 555 15.75 -10.36 22.79
CA PHE A 555 16.17 -11.65 23.32
C PHE A 555 17.64 -11.88 23.00
N PHE A 556 18.43 -12.18 24.01
CA PHE A 556 19.84 -12.49 23.88
C PHE A 556 20.06 -13.97 24.17
N THR A 557 20.82 -14.64 23.31
CA THR A 557 21.07 -16.08 23.44
C THR A 557 22.41 -16.39 24.09
N GLN A 558 22.57 -17.62 24.59
CA GLN A 558 23.83 -18.13 25.14
C GLN A 558 25.01 -17.92 24.19
N LYS A 559 24.78 -18.10 22.89
CA LYS A 559 25.81 -17.92 21.84
C LYS A 559 26.07 -16.45 21.49
N GLY A 560 25.43 -15.49 22.18
CA GLY A 560 25.66 -14.05 22.01
C GLY A 560 24.97 -13.46 20.79
N ARG A 561 23.79 -13.96 20.41
CA ARG A 561 22.95 -13.38 19.36
C ARG A 561 21.82 -12.56 19.97
N CYS A 562 21.30 -11.57 19.21
CA CYS A 562 20.15 -10.75 19.58
C CYS A 562 19.03 -10.93 18.56
N PHE A 563 17.79 -11.12 19.06
CA PHE A 563 16.56 -11.20 18.30
C PHE A 563 15.53 -10.24 18.89
N TRP A 564 14.50 -9.86 18.11
CA TRP A 564 13.46 -8.92 18.50
C TRP A 564 12.08 -9.54 18.35
N LEU A 565 11.18 -9.27 19.30
CA LEU A 565 9.77 -9.63 19.24
C LEU A 565 8.93 -8.56 19.94
N LYS A 566 7.75 -8.26 19.43
CA LYS A 566 6.77 -7.44 20.13
C LYS A 566 6.01 -8.28 21.15
N VAL A 567 5.67 -7.70 22.31
CA VAL A 567 4.93 -8.40 23.36
C VAL A 567 3.56 -8.88 22.88
N TYR A 568 2.86 -8.08 22.08
CA TYR A 568 1.57 -8.49 21.52
C TYR A 568 1.65 -9.67 20.54
N ASP A 569 2.81 -9.98 19.96
CA ASP A 569 3.04 -11.16 19.12
C ASP A 569 3.24 -12.45 19.94
N ILE A 570 3.50 -12.33 21.25
CA ILE A 570 3.62 -13.47 22.16
C ILE A 570 2.22 -14.02 22.45
N PRO A 571 1.99 -15.33 22.31
CA PRO A 571 0.67 -15.91 22.55
C PRO A 571 0.20 -15.67 23.99
N GLU A 572 -1.03 -15.18 24.11
CA GLU A 572 -1.71 -15.03 25.39
C GLU A 572 -2.14 -16.38 25.92
N GLY A 573 -1.99 -16.57 27.21
CA GLY A 573 -2.36 -17.83 27.84
C GLY A 573 -2.60 -17.69 29.35
N GLY A 574 -3.60 -18.38 29.86
CA GLY A 574 -3.85 -18.43 31.29
C GLY A 574 -2.67 -19.00 32.06
N LYS A 575 -2.68 -18.83 33.37
CA LYS A 575 -1.60 -19.20 34.29
C LYS A 575 -1.08 -20.63 34.10
N THR A 576 -1.96 -21.59 33.80
CA THR A 576 -1.63 -23.02 33.66
C THR A 576 -1.29 -23.45 32.23
N SER A 577 -1.48 -22.60 31.20
CA SER A 577 -1.21 -22.95 29.81
C SER A 577 0.29 -23.16 29.55
N LYS A 578 0.64 -23.98 28.54
CA LYS A 578 2.04 -24.32 28.20
C LYS A 578 2.74 -23.24 27.38
N GLY A 579 2.00 -22.34 26.69
CA GLY A 579 2.57 -21.40 25.75
C GLY A 579 2.98 -22.05 24.42
N ARG A 580 3.80 -21.33 23.64
CA ARG A 580 4.30 -21.73 22.30
C ARG A 580 5.83 -21.72 22.30
N ALA A 581 6.44 -22.64 21.57
CA ALA A 581 7.91 -22.69 21.45
C ALA A 581 8.44 -21.42 20.77
N ILE A 582 9.43 -20.78 21.40
CA ILE A 582 10.04 -19.52 20.92
C ILE A 582 10.70 -19.69 19.54
N GLN A 583 11.19 -20.89 19.23
CA GLN A 583 11.77 -21.24 17.93
C GLN A 583 10.75 -21.16 16.77
N ASN A 584 9.45 -21.21 17.05
CA ASN A 584 8.39 -20.97 16.05
C ASN A 584 8.16 -19.48 15.78
N MET A 585 8.72 -18.60 16.60
CA MET A 585 8.55 -17.15 16.54
C MET A 585 9.85 -16.45 16.15
N LEU A 586 11.00 -16.99 16.55
CA LEU A 586 12.34 -16.47 16.29
C LEU A 586 13.22 -17.56 15.67
N ASN A 587 14.04 -17.19 14.69
CA ASN A 587 14.98 -18.11 14.04
C ASN A 587 16.20 -18.43 14.92
N ILE A 588 15.96 -19.03 16.09
CA ILE A 588 17.00 -19.46 17.02
C ILE A 588 17.46 -20.87 16.64
N GLU A 589 18.77 -21.12 16.64
CA GLU A 589 19.35 -22.45 16.40
C GLU A 589 18.90 -23.45 17.46
N ALA A 590 18.79 -24.72 17.09
CA ALA A 590 18.27 -25.76 17.99
C ALA A 590 19.14 -26.02 19.24
N ASP A 591 20.43 -25.68 19.17
CA ASP A 591 21.43 -25.83 20.23
C ASP A 591 21.78 -24.51 20.92
N ASP A 592 20.94 -23.44 20.73
CA ASP A 592 21.06 -22.15 21.38
C ASP A 592 19.83 -21.86 22.26
N ALA A 593 20.02 -21.22 23.39
CA ALA A 593 18.96 -20.90 24.33
C ALA A 593 18.98 -19.40 24.69
N VAL A 594 17.81 -18.84 24.95
CA VAL A 594 17.67 -17.46 25.43
C VAL A 594 18.11 -17.40 26.88
N THR A 595 19.00 -16.46 27.21
CA THR A 595 19.53 -16.27 28.58
C THR A 595 19.23 -14.89 29.16
N ALA A 596 18.96 -13.92 28.30
CA ALA A 596 18.61 -12.57 28.76
C ALA A 596 17.60 -11.93 27.83
N TYR A 597 16.86 -11.00 28.37
CA TYR A 597 15.84 -10.24 27.66
C TYR A 597 15.82 -8.78 28.16
N ILE A 598 15.46 -7.86 27.26
CA ILE A 598 15.27 -6.45 27.61
C ILE A 598 14.01 -5.94 26.92
N ALA A 599 13.09 -5.41 27.71
CA ALA A 599 11.90 -4.74 27.21
C ALA A 599 12.24 -3.27 26.89
N ILE A 600 11.92 -2.82 25.67
CA ILE A 600 12.15 -1.44 25.20
C ILE A 600 10.87 -0.94 24.57
N ARG A 601 10.41 0.24 24.98
CA ARG A 601 9.15 0.80 24.50
C ARG A 601 9.22 1.23 23.03
N ASN A 602 10.26 1.96 22.62
CA ASN A 602 10.41 2.48 21.27
C ASN A 602 11.86 2.44 20.80
N LEU A 603 12.13 1.71 19.72
CA LEU A 603 13.44 1.62 19.08
C LEU A 603 13.70 2.73 18.05
N ASN A 604 12.72 3.60 17.76
CA ASN A 604 12.84 4.71 16.83
C ASN A 604 13.12 6.05 17.54
N ASP A 605 13.10 6.06 18.86
CA ASP A 605 13.46 7.23 19.67
C ASP A 605 14.96 7.46 19.64
N THR A 606 15.41 8.39 18.78
CA THR A 606 16.81 8.64 18.51
C THR A 606 17.55 9.15 19.76
N GLU A 607 16.90 9.96 20.58
CA GLU A 607 17.51 10.48 21.82
C GLU A 607 17.69 9.35 22.82
N PHE A 608 16.70 8.51 22.99
CA PHE A 608 16.76 7.35 23.89
C PHE A 608 17.86 6.36 23.47
N ILE A 609 17.90 5.93 22.20
CA ILE A 609 18.84 4.90 21.73
C ILE A 609 20.30 5.37 21.70
N GLN A 610 20.55 6.68 21.59
CA GLN A 610 21.91 7.25 21.61
C GLN A 610 22.44 7.52 23.02
N ASN A 611 21.55 7.64 24.02
CA ASN A 611 21.94 7.91 25.40
C ASN A 611 21.89 6.64 26.29
N HIS A 612 21.50 5.48 25.74
CA HIS A 612 21.44 4.23 26.50
C HIS A 612 22.41 3.19 25.96
N TYR A 613 22.80 2.29 26.83
CA TYR A 613 23.78 1.23 26.56
C TYR A 613 23.25 -0.13 26.98
N LEU A 614 23.67 -1.17 26.28
CA LEU A 614 23.51 -2.57 26.67
C LEU A 614 24.78 -3.07 27.34
N LEU A 615 24.64 -3.58 28.55
CA LEU A 615 25.72 -4.09 29.34
C LEU A 615 25.62 -5.61 29.43
N PHE A 616 26.52 -6.31 28.76
CA PHE A 616 26.57 -7.76 28.69
C PHE A 616 27.44 -8.31 29.81
N CYS A 617 27.01 -9.41 30.44
CA CYS A 617 27.83 -10.16 31.37
C CYS A 617 27.85 -11.65 30.98
N THR A 618 29.05 -12.25 31.00
CA THR A 618 29.23 -13.65 30.66
C THR A 618 29.51 -14.50 31.89
N ARG A 619 29.33 -15.82 31.75
CA ARG A 619 29.55 -16.81 32.80
C ARG A 619 30.97 -16.76 33.35
N GLN A 620 32.00 -16.52 32.48
CA GLN A 620 33.40 -16.40 32.90
C GLN A 620 33.76 -15.00 33.43
N GLY A 621 32.78 -14.13 33.65
CA GLY A 621 33.02 -12.82 34.27
C GLY A 621 33.57 -11.76 33.28
N ILE A 622 33.26 -11.88 32.01
CA ILE A 622 33.50 -10.84 31.01
C ILE A 622 32.34 -9.86 30.99
N ILE A 623 32.64 -8.56 30.98
CA ILE A 623 31.64 -7.48 30.84
C ILE A 623 31.91 -6.69 29.57
N LYS A 624 30.84 -6.31 28.87
CA LYS A 624 30.88 -5.50 27.67
C LYS A 624 29.79 -4.46 27.67
N LYS A 625 30.11 -3.23 27.27
CA LYS A 625 29.17 -2.13 27.11
C LYS A 625 29.06 -1.77 25.63
N THR A 626 27.85 -1.67 25.09
CA THR A 626 27.59 -1.30 23.68
C THR A 626 26.43 -0.32 23.64
N ILE A 627 26.48 0.68 22.76
CA ILE A 627 25.39 1.65 22.56
C ILE A 627 24.12 0.96 22.04
N LEU A 628 22.96 1.37 22.53
CA LEU A 628 21.68 0.76 22.17
C LEU A 628 21.34 0.96 20.67
N GLU A 629 21.80 2.05 20.06
CA GLU A 629 21.63 2.34 18.63
C GLU A 629 22.10 1.18 17.73
N ASP A 630 23.16 0.47 18.13
CA ASP A 630 23.64 -0.71 17.39
C ASP A 630 22.61 -1.85 17.27
N TYR A 631 21.55 -1.82 18.09
CA TYR A 631 20.47 -2.81 18.17
C TYR A 631 19.10 -2.23 17.78
N SER A 632 19.02 -1.00 17.27
CA SER A 632 17.76 -0.33 16.94
C SER A 632 17.09 -0.84 15.66
N ARG A 633 17.79 -1.65 14.85
CA ARG A 633 17.28 -2.17 13.56
C ARG A 633 16.96 -3.65 13.63
N PRO A 634 15.70 -4.04 13.92
CA PRO A 634 15.27 -5.42 13.96
C PRO A 634 15.56 -6.18 12.66
N ARG A 635 16.07 -7.42 12.80
CA ARG A 635 16.28 -8.34 11.68
C ARG A 635 15.72 -9.71 12.03
N GLN A 636 14.98 -10.32 11.09
CA GLN A 636 14.32 -11.61 11.29
C GLN A 636 15.30 -12.75 11.65
N ASN A 637 16.51 -12.71 11.11
CA ASN A 637 17.55 -13.73 11.38
C ASN A 637 18.43 -13.38 12.60
N GLY A 638 18.09 -12.35 13.38
CA GLY A 638 18.91 -11.87 14.47
C GLY A 638 20.27 -11.28 14.04
N ILE A 639 21.03 -10.77 15.00
CA ILE A 639 22.37 -10.23 14.80
C ILE A 639 23.34 -10.76 15.87
N ASN A 640 24.64 -10.75 15.59
CA ASN A 640 25.65 -11.00 16.61
C ASN A 640 25.72 -9.83 17.58
N ALA A 641 25.50 -10.10 18.86
CA ALA A 641 25.48 -9.12 19.94
C ALA A 641 26.84 -8.99 20.66
N ILE A 642 27.57 -10.07 20.82
CA ILE A 642 28.88 -10.14 21.46
C ILE A 642 29.70 -11.27 20.83
N LYS A 643 31.04 -11.15 20.81
CA LYS A 643 31.93 -12.26 20.51
C LYS A 643 32.35 -12.93 21.82
N LEU A 644 32.04 -14.21 21.95
CA LEU A 644 32.39 -15.01 23.15
C LEU A 644 33.75 -15.68 23.00
N ASN A 645 34.39 -15.93 24.14
CA ASN A 645 35.56 -16.83 24.24
C ASN A 645 35.09 -18.29 24.16
N ASP A 646 36.00 -19.20 23.89
CA ASP A 646 35.69 -20.64 23.86
C ASP A 646 35.18 -21.12 25.22
N GLY A 647 34.03 -21.81 25.22
CA GLY A 647 33.38 -22.32 26.43
C GLY A 647 32.70 -21.26 27.30
N ASP A 648 32.61 -19.99 26.89
CA ASP A 648 31.88 -18.96 27.62
C ASP A 648 30.46 -18.79 27.08
N SER A 649 29.58 -18.21 27.89
CA SER A 649 28.17 -17.94 27.50
C SER A 649 27.67 -16.63 28.11
N VAL A 650 26.76 -15.94 27.44
CA VAL A 650 26.07 -14.79 28.02
C VAL A 650 25.12 -15.28 29.11
N ILE A 651 25.16 -14.63 30.28
CA ILE A 651 24.26 -14.94 31.40
C ILE A 651 23.19 -13.87 31.59
N ASN A 652 23.52 -12.61 31.36
CA ASN A 652 22.59 -11.50 31.52
C ASN A 652 23.00 -10.31 30.69
N VAL A 653 22.02 -9.48 30.33
CA VAL A 653 22.19 -8.21 29.63
C VAL A 653 21.31 -7.16 30.32
N LEU A 654 21.86 -5.97 30.59
CA LEU A 654 21.16 -4.88 31.25
C LEU A 654 21.12 -3.64 30.34
N LEU A 655 20.06 -2.84 30.47
CA LEU A 655 19.94 -1.54 29.86
C LEU A 655 20.40 -0.47 30.88
N THR A 656 21.28 0.44 30.48
CA THR A 656 21.82 1.50 31.33
C THR A 656 21.88 2.84 30.59
N ASP A 657 21.94 3.94 31.36
CA ASP A 657 22.13 5.31 30.87
C ASP A 657 23.60 5.74 30.85
N GLY A 658 24.52 4.85 31.19
CA GLY A 658 25.95 5.13 31.22
C GLY A 658 26.49 5.66 32.55
N ASN A 659 25.64 5.93 33.55
CA ASN A 659 26.00 6.55 34.82
C ASN A 659 25.74 5.67 36.06
N LYS A 660 25.46 4.40 35.85
CA LYS A 660 25.08 3.45 36.90
C LYS A 660 26.31 2.90 37.64
N GLU A 661 26.10 2.35 38.82
CA GLU A 661 27.02 1.46 39.52
C GLU A 661 26.69 0.01 39.27
N ILE A 662 27.70 -0.76 38.92
CA ILE A 662 27.55 -2.15 38.56
C ILE A 662 27.91 -3.07 39.72
N ILE A 663 26.98 -3.98 40.02
CA ILE A 663 27.21 -5.02 41.03
C ILE A 663 27.12 -6.40 40.35
N ILE A 664 28.16 -7.21 40.49
CA ILE A 664 28.24 -8.57 39.93
C ILE A 664 28.47 -9.55 41.05
N ALA A 665 27.67 -10.61 41.04
CA ALA A 665 27.78 -11.66 42.05
C ALA A 665 28.10 -13.03 41.47
N ASN A 666 28.94 -13.81 42.18
CA ASN A 666 29.29 -15.16 41.80
C ASN A 666 28.49 -16.21 42.64
N ARG A 667 28.49 -17.46 42.17
CA ARG A 667 27.80 -18.59 42.82
C ARG A 667 28.29 -18.82 44.24
N ASN A 668 29.53 -18.53 44.54
CA ASN A 668 30.13 -18.71 45.88
C ASN A 668 29.75 -17.61 46.89
N GLY A 669 28.74 -16.74 46.56
CA GLY A 669 28.17 -15.75 47.46
C GLY A 669 29.08 -14.53 47.66
N ARG A 670 29.90 -14.16 46.67
CA ARG A 670 30.68 -12.92 46.67
C ARG A 670 30.13 -11.95 45.66
N ALA A 671 30.25 -10.64 45.90
CA ALA A 671 29.85 -9.60 44.96
C ALA A 671 30.90 -8.50 44.89
N ILE A 672 31.03 -7.87 43.73
CA ILE A 672 31.88 -6.74 43.45
C ILE A 672 31.02 -5.53 43.03
N ARG A 673 31.35 -4.34 43.49
CA ARG A 673 30.72 -3.06 43.10
C ARG A 673 31.76 -2.11 42.49
N PHE A 674 31.48 -1.58 41.27
CA PHE A 674 32.33 -0.64 40.59
C PHE A 674 31.50 0.31 39.68
N ASN A 675 32.11 1.43 39.21
CA ASN A 675 31.41 2.39 38.37
C ASN A 675 31.30 1.89 36.93
N GLU A 676 30.16 2.09 36.30
CA GLU A 676 29.92 1.72 34.88
C GLU A 676 30.92 2.37 33.92
N GLN A 677 31.39 3.57 34.24
CA GLN A 677 32.38 4.30 33.41
C GLN A 677 33.73 3.58 33.34
N ASP A 678 34.04 2.65 34.26
CA ASP A 678 35.20 1.80 34.17
C ASP A 678 35.12 0.81 33.00
N VAL A 679 33.95 0.68 32.36
CA VAL A 679 33.72 -0.12 31.17
C VAL A 679 33.50 0.82 29.98
N ARG A 680 34.50 0.92 29.11
CA ARG A 680 34.39 1.75 27.89
C ARG A 680 33.33 1.17 26.92
N PRO A 681 32.59 2.00 26.17
CA PRO A 681 31.71 1.55 25.10
C PRO A 681 32.55 0.84 24.00
N MET A 682 31.99 -0.26 23.45
CA MET A 682 32.62 -1.12 22.46
C MET A 682 31.64 -1.53 21.39
N GLY A 683 32.09 -1.74 20.17
CA GLY A 683 31.24 -2.20 19.08
C GLY A 683 30.70 -3.62 19.31
N ARG A 684 29.63 -3.94 18.63
CA ARG A 684 28.83 -5.18 18.75
C ARG A 684 29.63 -6.49 18.71
N THR A 685 30.66 -6.55 17.85
CA THR A 685 31.47 -7.76 17.62
C THR A 685 32.72 -7.90 18.52
N SER A 686 32.85 -7.06 19.55
CA SER A 686 33.94 -7.15 20.53
C SER A 686 33.62 -8.18 21.62
N THR A 687 34.66 -8.71 22.29
CA THR A 687 34.56 -9.70 23.37
C THR A 687 34.23 -9.05 24.72
N GLY A 688 34.73 -7.87 25.00
CA GLY A 688 34.59 -7.23 26.33
C GLY A 688 35.86 -7.25 27.17
N VAL A 689 35.70 -6.98 28.47
CA VAL A 689 36.80 -6.92 29.45
C VAL A 689 36.43 -7.70 30.72
N THR A 690 37.42 -8.14 31.47
CA THR A 690 37.19 -8.87 32.74
C THR A 690 36.53 -7.99 33.79
N SER A 691 35.44 -8.42 34.39
CA SER A 691 34.69 -7.75 35.47
C SER A 691 35.17 -8.10 36.86
N MET A 692 35.10 -9.36 37.27
CA MET A 692 35.53 -9.85 38.58
C MET A 692 36.51 -11.04 38.46
N GLN A 693 37.23 -11.32 39.54
CA GLN A 693 38.06 -12.51 39.65
C GLN A 693 37.22 -13.64 40.26
N LEU A 694 37.09 -14.75 39.55
CA LEU A 694 36.44 -15.98 39.99
C LEU A 694 37.42 -16.89 40.74
N ASP A 695 36.88 -17.68 41.69
CA ASP A 695 37.74 -18.53 42.55
C ASP A 695 38.18 -19.84 41.87
N GLY A 696 37.80 -20.10 40.58
CA GLY A 696 38.14 -21.30 39.85
C GLY A 696 37.30 -22.53 40.26
N ILE A 697 37.88 -23.75 40.16
CA ILE A 697 37.22 -25.00 40.52
C ILE A 697 37.44 -25.25 41.99
N ASP A 698 36.37 -25.57 42.77
CA ASP A 698 36.44 -25.90 44.18
C ASP A 698 36.97 -27.34 44.40
N GLU A 699 37.23 -27.73 45.69
CA GLU A 699 37.71 -29.07 46.07
C GLU A 699 36.74 -30.19 45.67
N GLU A 700 35.47 -29.88 45.41
CA GLU A 700 34.39 -30.79 44.99
C GLU A 700 34.26 -30.86 43.45
N GLY A 701 35.11 -30.13 42.71
CA GLY A 701 35.09 -30.12 41.26
C GLY A 701 34.07 -29.17 40.60
N ASN A 702 33.44 -28.28 41.41
CA ASN A 702 32.47 -27.32 40.92
C ASN A 702 33.16 -26.00 40.46
N GLU A 703 32.81 -25.53 39.29
CA GLU A 703 33.28 -24.26 38.77
C GLU A 703 32.56 -23.07 39.43
N ASP A 704 33.32 -22.04 39.79
CA ASP A 704 32.77 -20.75 40.17
C ASP A 704 32.43 -19.94 38.91
N TYR A 705 31.27 -19.35 38.90
CA TYR A 705 30.79 -18.53 37.78
C TYR A 705 29.92 -17.39 38.28
N VAL A 706 29.75 -16.38 37.40
CA VAL A 706 28.85 -15.25 37.66
C VAL A 706 27.39 -15.70 37.57
N VAL A 707 26.57 -15.37 38.58
CA VAL A 707 25.13 -15.70 38.63
C VAL A 707 24.24 -14.50 38.27
N GLY A 708 24.73 -13.29 38.38
CA GLY A 708 23.93 -12.14 38.04
C GLY A 708 24.71 -10.82 38.05
N ILE A 709 24.16 -9.85 37.37
CA ILE A 709 24.64 -8.47 37.28
C ILE A 709 23.49 -7.51 37.58
N LEU A 710 23.76 -6.44 38.31
CA LEU A 710 22.84 -5.32 38.59
C LEU A 710 23.46 -4.01 38.17
N ALA A 711 22.60 -3.07 37.74
CA ALA A 711 22.94 -1.68 37.54
C ALA A 711 22.09 -0.85 38.51
N VAL A 712 22.70 -0.14 39.44
CA VAL A 712 22.03 0.66 40.48
C VAL A 712 22.44 2.12 40.37
N ASP A 713 21.59 3.00 40.85
CA ASP A 713 21.90 4.44 40.88
C ASP A 713 23.03 4.78 41.86
N GLN A 714 23.65 5.93 41.71
CA GLN A 714 24.76 6.35 42.59
C GLN A 714 24.28 6.70 44.02
N GLU A 715 23.02 7.18 44.14
CA GLU A 715 22.31 7.40 45.39
C GLU A 715 21.05 6.51 45.39
N PRO A 716 21.19 5.22 45.67
CA PRO A 716 20.11 4.28 45.49
C PRO A 716 19.08 4.33 46.58
N GLU A 717 17.79 4.37 46.23
CA GLU A 717 16.67 4.05 47.13
C GLU A 717 16.44 2.54 47.24
N GLU A 718 17.14 1.75 46.42
CA GLU A 718 17.01 0.31 46.32
C GLU A 718 17.90 -0.42 47.32
N THR A 719 17.49 -1.64 47.65
CA THR A 719 18.28 -2.62 48.43
C THR A 719 18.61 -3.83 47.58
N ILE A 720 19.68 -4.55 47.93
CA ILE A 720 20.08 -5.77 47.22
C ILE A 720 19.39 -6.98 47.81
N MET A 721 18.53 -7.63 47.07
CA MET A 721 17.92 -8.92 47.40
C MET A 721 18.77 -10.04 46.85
N VAL A 722 19.18 -11.00 47.69
CA VAL A 722 19.91 -12.21 47.31
C VAL A 722 19.12 -13.45 47.70
N ILE A 723 19.15 -14.46 46.83
CA ILE A 723 18.37 -15.69 46.98
C ILE A 723 19.25 -16.90 46.68
N SER A 724 19.14 -17.95 47.54
CA SER A 724 19.92 -19.15 47.42
C SER A 724 19.12 -20.38 46.98
N GLU A 725 19.78 -21.45 46.58
CA GLU A 725 19.22 -22.69 46.06
C GLU A 725 18.15 -23.32 46.98
N GLN A 726 18.31 -23.22 48.30
CA GLN A 726 17.42 -23.80 49.29
C GLN A 726 16.30 -22.85 49.74
N GLY A 727 16.06 -21.76 49.02
CA GLY A 727 14.95 -20.84 49.27
C GLY A 727 15.18 -19.88 50.43
N TYR A 728 16.43 -19.62 50.81
CA TYR A 728 16.80 -18.59 51.77
C TYR A 728 17.13 -17.30 51.00
N GLY A 729 16.73 -16.18 51.54
CA GLY A 729 17.02 -14.87 50.94
C GLY A 729 17.05 -13.75 51.98
N LYS A 730 17.56 -12.61 51.56
CA LYS A 730 17.62 -11.39 52.38
C LYS A 730 17.79 -10.16 51.54
N ARG A 731 17.45 -9.03 52.16
CA ARG A 731 17.76 -7.70 51.66
C ARG A 731 18.97 -7.13 52.37
N SER A 732 19.83 -6.40 51.70
CA SER A 732 20.99 -5.68 52.27
C SER A 732 21.13 -4.32 51.66
N GLU A 733 21.63 -3.34 52.42
CA GLU A 733 21.91 -2.00 51.91
C GLU A 733 23.00 -2.04 50.84
N ILE A 734 22.86 -1.26 49.78
CA ILE A 734 23.85 -1.15 48.70
C ILE A 734 25.16 -0.57 49.25
N GLU A 735 25.10 0.28 50.24
CA GLU A 735 26.27 0.89 50.91
C GLU A 735 27.14 -0.11 51.65
N ASP A 736 26.62 -1.24 52.09
CA ASP A 736 27.36 -2.35 52.66
C ASP A 736 28.40 -2.93 51.67
N TYR A 737 28.23 -2.69 50.34
CA TYR A 737 29.13 -3.13 49.30
C TYR A 737 30.11 -2.00 48.94
N ARG A 738 31.35 -2.15 49.40
CA ARG A 738 32.41 -1.14 49.08
C ARG A 738 32.64 -1.04 47.57
N LYS A 739 32.83 0.19 47.11
CA LYS A 739 33.24 0.44 45.71
C LYS A 739 34.70 -0.02 45.52
N THR A 740 34.92 -0.76 44.45
CA THR A 740 36.26 -1.28 44.08
C THR A 740 36.46 -1.07 42.55
N SER A 741 37.69 -1.27 42.08
CA SER A 741 37.94 -1.37 40.62
C SER A 741 37.54 -2.72 40.10
N ARG A 742 37.31 -2.86 38.78
CA ARG A 742 37.14 -4.15 38.15
C ARG A 742 38.26 -5.15 38.48
N ARG A 743 38.07 -6.44 38.29
CA ARG A 743 39.01 -7.56 38.57
C ARG A 743 39.26 -7.82 40.09
N ALA A 744 38.47 -7.26 41.00
CA ALA A 744 38.58 -7.62 42.42
C ALA A 744 37.89 -8.97 42.71
N LYS A 745 38.27 -9.63 43.80
CA LYS A 745 37.57 -10.85 44.31
C LYS A 745 36.19 -10.57 44.92
N GLY A 746 35.86 -9.31 45.21
CA GLY A 746 34.60 -8.91 45.84
C GLY A 746 34.49 -9.21 47.34
N VAL A 747 33.33 -8.86 47.90
CA VAL A 747 32.96 -9.04 49.30
C VAL A 747 31.88 -10.10 49.45
N LYS A 748 31.74 -10.73 50.64
CA LYS A 748 30.68 -11.70 50.88
C LYS A 748 29.32 -11.02 50.80
N THR A 749 28.39 -11.56 49.99
CA THR A 749 26.99 -11.10 49.88
C THR A 749 26.01 -12.07 50.52
N LEU A 750 26.38 -13.35 50.62
CA LEU A 750 25.62 -14.37 51.30
C LEU A 750 26.58 -15.27 52.04
N ASN A 751 26.21 -15.73 53.27
CA ASN A 751 26.94 -16.78 53.94
C ASN A 751 26.45 -18.15 53.42
N VAL A 752 27.17 -18.70 52.45
CA VAL A 752 26.90 -19.98 51.82
C VAL A 752 27.23 -21.11 52.81
N THR A 753 26.24 -21.96 53.12
CA THR A 753 26.32 -23.10 54.00
C THR A 753 25.49 -24.26 53.38
N GLU A 754 25.63 -25.49 53.89
CA GLU A 754 24.79 -26.63 53.46
C GLU A 754 23.27 -26.32 53.57
N LYS A 755 22.89 -25.51 54.58
CA LYS A 755 21.51 -25.12 54.81
C LYS A 755 20.97 -24.10 53.79
N THR A 756 21.79 -23.19 53.34
CA THR A 756 21.38 -22.16 52.39
C THR A 756 21.53 -22.60 50.92
N GLY A 757 22.53 -23.46 50.67
CA GLY A 757 22.98 -23.76 49.32
C GLY A 757 23.75 -22.58 48.71
N LYS A 758 24.15 -22.71 47.45
CA LYS A 758 24.87 -21.68 46.67
C LYS A 758 23.94 -20.52 46.29
N LEU A 759 24.51 -19.38 45.88
CA LEU A 759 23.75 -18.24 45.37
C LEU A 759 23.15 -18.54 43.99
N VAL A 760 21.86 -18.19 43.80
CA VAL A 760 21.11 -18.40 42.56
C VAL A 760 20.75 -17.06 41.87
N SER A 761 20.34 -16.05 42.67
CA SER A 761 19.87 -14.81 42.12
C SER A 761 20.28 -13.61 42.98
N ILE A 762 20.50 -12.48 42.31
CA ILE A 762 20.68 -11.17 42.92
C ILE A 762 19.78 -10.18 42.19
N GLN A 763 19.01 -9.34 42.92
CA GLN A 763 18.05 -8.37 42.43
C GLN A 763 18.17 -7.05 43.19
N ALA A 764 17.99 -5.94 42.52
CA ALA A 764 17.82 -4.63 43.13
C ALA A 764 16.32 -4.35 43.33
N VAL A 765 15.90 -4.07 44.57
CA VAL A 765 14.49 -4.01 44.96
C VAL A 765 14.19 -2.84 45.89
N THR A 766 12.94 -2.32 45.83
CA THR A 766 12.38 -1.32 46.77
C THR A 766 11.26 -1.94 47.62
N ASP A 767 10.69 -1.18 48.50
CA ASP A 767 9.53 -1.62 49.32
C ASP A 767 8.24 -1.71 48.48
N ASP A 768 8.18 -0.96 47.32
CA ASP A 768 7.05 -0.98 46.39
C ASP A 768 7.13 -2.12 45.37
N ASN A 769 8.01 -3.07 45.55
CA ASN A 769 8.13 -4.22 44.66
C ASN A 769 7.63 -5.50 45.36
N ASP A 770 7.12 -6.41 44.52
CA ASP A 770 6.84 -7.79 44.90
C ASP A 770 7.87 -8.71 44.25
N LEU A 771 8.09 -9.86 44.90
CA LEU A 771 9.00 -10.88 44.42
C LEU A 771 8.22 -12.13 43.97
N ILE A 772 8.40 -12.51 42.70
CA ILE A 772 7.87 -13.78 42.20
C ILE A 772 9.01 -14.82 42.21
N ILE A 773 8.87 -15.87 43.00
CA ILE A 773 9.80 -16.98 43.08
C ILE A 773 9.16 -18.19 42.43
N ILE A 774 9.90 -18.88 41.57
CA ILE A 774 9.48 -20.13 40.92
C ILE A 774 10.49 -21.21 41.20
N ASN A 775 10.03 -22.34 41.69
CA ASN A 775 10.89 -23.53 41.91
C ASN A 775 10.99 -24.38 40.63
N LYS A 776 11.93 -25.32 40.59
CA LYS A 776 12.13 -26.23 39.45
C LYS A 776 10.91 -27.09 39.14
N SER A 777 10.06 -27.36 40.16
CA SER A 777 8.78 -28.06 39.94
C SER A 777 7.65 -27.17 39.40
N GLY A 778 7.89 -25.88 39.13
CA GLY A 778 6.94 -24.93 38.51
C GLY A 778 5.92 -24.30 39.45
N ILE A 779 6.15 -24.40 40.78
CA ILE A 779 5.34 -23.74 41.78
C ILE A 779 5.78 -22.30 41.91
N THR A 780 4.85 -21.38 41.82
CA THR A 780 5.07 -19.94 41.89
C THR A 780 4.56 -19.37 43.20
N LEU A 781 5.38 -18.55 43.86
CA LEU A 781 5.05 -17.76 45.04
C LEU A 781 5.28 -16.29 44.76
N ARG A 782 4.32 -15.43 45.07
CA ARG A 782 4.46 -13.99 45.06
C ARG A 782 4.54 -13.49 46.50
N LEU A 783 5.59 -12.72 46.81
CA LEU A 783 5.89 -12.17 48.15
C LEU A 783 5.96 -10.66 48.08
N ASP A 784 5.38 -10.00 49.04
CA ASP A 784 5.57 -8.59 49.34
C ASP A 784 6.97 -8.39 49.95
N LEU A 785 7.76 -7.50 49.37
CA LEU A 785 9.13 -7.21 49.81
C LEU A 785 9.19 -6.33 51.07
N SER A 786 8.15 -5.59 51.37
CA SER A 786 8.03 -4.79 52.61
C SER A 786 8.09 -5.66 53.87
N GLU A 787 7.66 -6.94 53.77
CA GLU A 787 7.73 -7.93 54.89
C GLU A 787 9.16 -8.47 55.12
N ILE A 788 10.11 -8.24 54.21
CA ILE A 788 11.46 -8.79 54.30
C ILE A 788 12.42 -7.74 54.87
N ARG A 789 12.92 -8.00 56.09
CA ARG A 789 13.85 -7.08 56.78
C ARG A 789 15.16 -6.92 56.01
N VAL A 790 15.69 -5.71 56.03
CA VAL A 790 17.05 -5.40 55.61
C VAL A 790 18.04 -5.95 56.65
N MET A 791 19.07 -6.65 56.20
CA MET A 791 20.07 -7.31 57.06
C MET A 791 21.47 -7.11 56.50
N GLY A 792 22.48 -7.19 57.39
CA GLY A 792 23.87 -7.11 56.97
C GLY A 792 24.26 -8.16 55.88
N ARG A 793 25.10 -7.76 54.94
CA ARG A 793 25.47 -8.55 53.72
C ARG A 793 26.07 -9.93 53.97
N ALA A 794 26.70 -10.21 55.14
CA ALA A 794 27.35 -11.48 55.46
C ALA A 794 26.47 -12.48 56.22
N THR A 795 25.15 -12.24 56.36
CA THR A 795 24.22 -13.12 57.05
C THR A 795 23.69 -14.24 56.16
N GLN A 796 23.03 -15.24 56.74
CA GLN A 796 22.40 -16.36 56.04
C GLN A 796 21.02 -16.02 55.43
N GLY A 797 20.39 -14.93 55.84
CA GLY A 797 19.03 -14.53 55.49
C GLY A 797 17.93 -15.31 56.18
N VAL A 798 16.69 -15.16 55.67
CA VAL A 798 15.47 -15.81 56.18
C VAL A 798 14.91 -16.78 55.12
N ARG A 799 14.11 -17.74 55.54
CA ARG A 799 13.43 -18.66 54.63
C ARG A 799 12.30 -17.89 53.91
N LEU A 800 12.34 -17.81 52.61
CA LEU A 800 11.32 -17.19 51.76
C LEU A 800 10.24 -18.18 51.34
N ILE A 801 10.64 -19.39 50.96
CA ILE A 801 9.76 -20.46 50.52
C ILE A 801 10.15 -21.79 51.20
N ASN A 802 9.16 -22.61 51.52
CA ASN A 802 9.41 -23.91 52.12
C ASN A 802 9.55 -25.01 51.05
N LEU A 803 10.77 -25.43 50.78
CA LEU A 803 11.14 -26.45 49.79
C LEU A 803 11.39 -27.85 50.40
N GLU A 804 11.55 -27.95 51.71
CA GLU A 804 11.94 -29.20 52.41
C GLU A 804 10.96 -30.35 52.17
N LYS A 805 9.65 -30.08 52.14
CA LYS A 805 8.62 -31.09 51.96
C LYS A 805 8.63 -31.75 50.57
N ARG A 806 9.32 -31.21 49.61
CA ARG A 806 9.30 -31.65 48.21
C ARG A 806 10.67 -31.90 47.59
N ASN A 807 11.74 -31.74 48.36
CA ASN A 807 13.13 -31.85 47.91
C ASN A 807 13.40 -31.09 46.61
N ASP A 808 12.96 -29.83 46.54
CA ASP A 808 12.97 -28.97 45.34
C ASP A 808 13.97 -27.82 45.50
N GLN A 809 14.26 -27.11 44.43
CA GLN A 809 15.21 -25.98 44.41
C GLN A 809 14.58 -24.78 43.67
N ILE A 810 15.08 -23.58 43.96
CA ILE A 810 14.69 -22.38 43.23
C ILE A 810 15.12 -22.51 41.75
N GLY A 811 14.18 -22.28 40.82
CA GLY A 811 14.42 -22.26 39.35
C GLY A 811 14.62 -20.86 38.82
N SER A 812 13.74 -19.92 39.18
CA SER A 812 13.79 -18.52 38.71
C SER A 812 13.21 -17.57 39.74
N VAL A 813 13.65 -16.30 39.66
CA VAL A 813 13.17 -15.22 40.54
C VAL A 813 13.01 -13.93 39.71
N CYS A 814 11.88 -13.24 39.86
CA CYS A 814 11.60 -11.99 39.20
C CYS A 814 11.04 -10.94 40.18
N LYS A 815 11.43 -9.68 39.94
CA LYS A 815 10.87 -8.50 40.59
C LYS A 815 9.67 -8.01 39.74
N VAL A 816 8.56 -7.63 40.39
CA VAL A 816 7.39 -7.01 39.81
C VAL A 816 6.96 -5.81 40.65
N ASP A 817 6.37 -4.79 40.04
CA ASP A 817 5.85 -3.65 40.78
C ASP A 817 4.54 -4.05 41.51
N SER A 818 4.38 -3.61 42.77
CA SER A 818 3.17 -3.83 43.53
C SER A 818 2.01 -3.02 42.91
N GLN A 819 0.87 -3.68 42.64
CA GLN A 819 -0.36 -2.95 42.31
C GLN A 819 -1.00 -2.42 43.59
N PRO A 820 -1.49 -1.16 43.63
CA PRO A 820 -2.33 -0.70 44.73
C PRO A 820 -3.58 -1.58 44.81
N GLU A 821 -3.94 -2.03 46.00
CA GLU A 821 -5.22 -2.72 46.23
C GLU A 821 -6.36 -1.76 45.81
N GLU A 822 -7.11 -2.11 44.77
CA GLU A 822 -8.44 -1.55 44.59
C GLU A 822 -9.29 -2.04 45.77
N VAL A 823 -9.58 -1.14 46.69
CA VAL A 823 -10.55 -1.33 47.76
C VAL A 823 -11.90 -1.49 47.10
N GLU A 824 -12.38 -2.73 46.91
CA GLU A 824 -13.79 -2.96 46.62
C GLU A 824 -14.62 -2.34 47.77
N GLU A 825 -15.16 -1.16 47.55
CA GLU A 825 -16.26 -0.63 48.36
C GLU A 825 -17.43 -1.62 48.23
N THR A 826 -17.58 -2.44 49.23
CA THR A 826 -18.80 -3.24 49.47
C THR A 826 -19.98 -2.28 49.56
N PRO A 827 -21.02 -2.39 48.71
CA PRO A 827 -22.19 -1.56 48.87
C PRO A 827 -22.84 -1.88 50.22
N ALA A 828 -22.93 -0.87 51.05
CA ALA A 828 -23.64 -0.94 52.34
C ALA A 828 -25.06 -1.44 52.13
N ALA A 829 -25.42 -2.51 52.81
CA ALA A 829 -26.74 -3.07 52.90
C ALA A 829 -27.68 -2.00 53.53
N THR A 830 -28.55 -1.40 52.74
CA THR A 830 -29.73 -0.68 53.27
C THR A 830 -30.76 -1.73 53.61
N ALA A 831 -30.90 -1.95 54.94
CA ALA A 831 -32.10 -2.55 55.54
C ALA A 831 -33.22 -1.54 55.45
N ASP A 832 -34.36 -1.95 55.08
CA ASP A 832 -35.66 -1.91 55.71
C ASP A 832 -36.80 -1.93 54.74
N ALA A 833 -37.59 -2.96 55.01
CA ALA A 833 -38.88 -3.26 54.41
C ALA A 833 -39.97 -2.23 54.79
N PRO A 834 -41.24 -2.34 54.36
CA PRO A 834 -42.11 -3.47 54.71
C PRO A 834 -43.01 -3.96 53.60
N ALA A 835 -43.49 -5.18 53.85
CA ALA A 835 -44.54 -5.91 53.14
C ALA A 835 -45.85 -5.14 53.08
N GLN A 836 -46.57 -5.24 51.93
CA GLN A 836 -48.03 -5.23 51.86
C GLN A 836 -48.52 -6.25 50.85
N GLU A 837 -49.47 -7.01 51.40
CA GLU A 837 -50.23 -8.08 50.80
C GLU A 837 -51.18 -7.64 49.69
N SER A 838 -51.53 -8.67 48.97
CA SER A 838 -52.86 -9.00 48.35
C SER A 838 -53.29 -8.37 47.03
N GLY A 839 -53.77 -9.28 46.19
CA GLY A 839 -54.83 -9.00 45.29
C GLY A 839 -54.78 -9.83 44.02
N GLU A 840 -55.54 -10.93 44.05
CA GLU A 840 -55.88 -11.80 42.91
C GLU A 840 -56.55 -11.10 41.75
N GLN A 841 -56.61 -11.87 40.67
CA GLN A 841 -57.57 -11.80 39.56
C GLN A 841 -57.17 -10.89 38.38
N GLU A 842 -57.06 -11.40 37.20
CA GLU A 842 -57.64 -12.44 36.28
C GLU A 842 -56.65 -12.94 35.23
#